data_a394dc4e28c7195772d94a200f8c08d9
#
_entry.id   a394dc4e28c7195772d94a200f8c08d9
#
_cell.length_a   1.000
_cell.length_b   1.000
_cell.length_c   1.000
_cell.angle_alpha   90.00
_cell.angle_beta   90.00
_cell.angle_gamma   90.00
#
_symmetry.space_group_name_H-M   'P 1'
#
loop_
_entity.id
_entity.type
_entity.pdbx_description
1 polymer ?
#
loop_
_entity_poly.entity_id
_entity_poly.type
_entity_poly.pdbx_seq_one_letter_code
_entity_poly.pdbx_strand_id
1 'polypeptide(L)'
;MKNLFLKSLVVAAFVAALSSCTSGGEEKIITPLTVSENSFAAAMTGESKTITVNSPDEWRATTTGDKWITISPSSGAAGESKVKLTVKPNDSGKSRDADIIFKSGEKSASLKVSQEFGYFFNLPCATYTIGYGGGKITVGGLPERRFRIGLPVNAQSWIKVMGNVLDVSANLTEMGRTATLTITNEEINQKYEVLLIQTSKTGNNSFFAIKELKIDGYNVPSDSFTEVSDFLYSVDEDAPATRTAKVVFSGDGVDWITIGDKNSKKIYSGDTATFTGMAPGEKITIYSHNKNTDVVGENFLMITSLPIVTIYTSESIKNEPKVDCNFAIFDPKKRTDAEEKNLEYFESKAGIEYRGAGALRYPKKPYNFKLYDSAGEKREAEILNIRNDNSWILDAMYLDMARMRNRVCFDLWNTFNKPYYVDEKPKAMSGTRGHYVEVFVNGEYMGLFILSDRIDRKQYQIEPEGGYIYKAKGWTQACYLQGYSARSSNNDYLWDSAEIEQEFPDADDGKKPNFNHMADFIDFVSKSSKSNFSANFSSRVDENSVIDTFIFLNLILGYDNAGRNTFWILRNVNESKKVMHGLWDLDGVLGRDWNRVTTSATVGWYYGNNPTPSGTNYFKLFKRIIDGDVEGLQQKIYDRWMALKDNELAPAKFNALVDYYAEQQITSGARDREIARWREEETKDAATGTNGWIHYSGNYGDVEWEVKYMKSWYNDRMKKLDKLMATFNGK
;
A
#
# COMPACT_ATOMS: atom_id res chain seq x y z
N MET A 1 -35.21 24.10 0.31
CA MET A 1 -36.14 24.69 -0.71
C MET A 1 -35.32 25.03 -1.95
N LYS A 2 -35.80 24.48 -3.08
CA LYS A 2 -35.51 24.81 -4.50
C LYS A 2 -34.07 24.75 -5.01
N ASN A 3 -33.71 23.64 -5.60
CA ASN A 3 -33.65 23.32 -7.05
C ASN A 3 -33.19 24.42 -8.01
N LEU A 4 -32.06 24.22 -8.66
CA LEU A 4 -31.99 24.45 -10.11
C LEU A 4 -31.08 23.48 -10.79
N PHE A 5 -31.68 22.54 -11.55
CA PHE A 5 -31.07 21.73 -12.60
C PHE A 5 -30.86 22.61 -13.85
N LEU A 6 -29.71 22.57 -14.44
CA LEU A 6 -29.56 23.05 -15.82
C LEU A 6 -29.11 21.88 -16.71
N LYS A 7 -29.99 21.50 -17.62
CA LYS A 7 -29.81 20.46 -18.64
C LYS A 7 -28.90 21.00 -19.75
N SER A 8 -27.87 20.28 -20.08
CA SER A 8 -27.11 20.48 -21.31
C SER A 8 -27.79 19.73 -22.46
N LEU A 9 -28.15 20.46 -23.48
CA LEU A 9 -28.76 19.96 -24.72
C LEU A 9 -27.63 19.59 -25.69
N VAL A 10 -27.57 18.32 -26.08
CA VAL A 10 -26.73 17.84 -27.18
C VAL A 10 -27.49 18.08 -28.49
N VAL A 11 -26.95 18.90 -29.38
CA VAL A 11 -27.43 19.04 -30.76
C VAL A 11 -26.56 18.16 -31.65
N ALA A 12 -27.10 17.06 -32.12
CA ALA A 12 -26.54 16.27 -33.20
C ALA A 12 -27.05 16.83 -34.53
N ALA A 13 -26.14 17.31 -35.35
CA ALA A 13 -26.45 17.73 -36.74
C ALA A 13 -26.23 16.53 -37.67
N PHE A 14 -27.32 16.00 -38.22
CA PHE A 14 -27.32 15.07 -39.36
C PHE A 14 -27.11 15.89 -40.63
N VAL A 15 -26.09 15.56 -41.42
CA VAL A 15 -25.99 16.00 -42.84
C VAL A 15 -26.29 14.80 -43.72
N ALA A 16 -27.38 14.87 -44.44
CA ALA A 16 -27.77 13.93 -45.50
C ALA A 16 -26.98 14.23 -46.77
N ALA A 17 -26.33 13.24 -47.34
CA ALA A 17 -25.64 13.32 -48.62
C ALA A 17 -26.65 13.00 -49.74
N LEU A 18 -26.75 13.88 -50.71
CA LEU A 18 -27.33 13.58 -52.01
C LEU A 18 -26.22 13.28 -53.01
N SER A 19 -26.27 12.09 -53.58
CA SER A 19 -25.38 11.64 -54.65
C SER A 19 -25.77 12.26 -56.00
N SER A 20 -24.77 12.74 -56.72
CA SER A 20 -24.81 12.78 -58.17
C SER A 20 -23.42 12.48 -58.72
N CYS A 21 -23.33 11.47 -59.55
CA CYS A 21 -22.15 11.05 -60.29
C CYS A 21 -21.70 12.08 -61.33
N THR A 22 -20.37 12.34 -61.42
CA THR A 22 -19.62 12.25 -62.68
C THR A 22 -18.12 12.41 -62.45
N SER A 23 -17.36 11.46 -63.02
CA SER A 23 -15.99 11.50 -63.56
C SER A 23 -14.81 12.02 -62.69
N GLY A 24 -13.98 11.09 -62.28
CA GLY A 24 -12.52 11.16 -62.47
C GLY A 24 -11.74 12.24 -61.73
N GLY A 25 -11.41 12.00 -60.48
CA GLY A 25 -10.39 12.70 -59.72
C GLY A 25 -10.30 12.02 -58.34
N GLU A 26 -9.14 11.53 -57.95
CA GLU A 26 -8.94 11.06 -56.61
C GLU A 26 -9.19 12.23 -55.62
N GLU A 27 -10.40 12.26 -55.04
CA GLU A 27 -10.67 13.14 -53.90
C GLU A 27 -9.84 12.67 -52.71
N LYS A 28 -8.75 13.31 -52.46
CA LYS A 28 -7.96 13.17 -51.23
C LYS A 28 -8.90 13.49 -50.09
N ILE A 29 -9.32 12.46 -49.35
CA ILE A 29 -10.11 12.62 -48.11
C ILE A 29 -9.28 13.50 -47.18
N ILE A 30 -9.68 14.76 -47.05
CA ILE A 30 -8.96 15.76 -46.23
C ILE A 30 -9.38 15.48 -44.77
N THR A 31 -8.65 14.64 -44.09
CA THR A 31 -8.83 14.42 -42.63
C THR A 31 -8.59 15.76 -41.91
N PRO A 32 -9.54 16.26 -41.11
CA PRO A 32 -9.31 17.49 -40.36
C PRO A 32 -8.30 17.28 -39.22
N LEU A 33 -7.56 18.32 -38.87
CA LEU A 33 -6.85 18.36 -37.59
C LEU A 33 -7.89 18.57 -36.49
N THR A 34 -7.97 17.65 -35.54
CA THR A 34 -8.93 17.74 -34.43
C THR A 34 -8.25 17.50 -33.06
N VAL A 35 -8.82 18.11 -32.05
CA VAL A 35 -8.48 17.88 -30.65
C VAL A 35 -9.72 17.36 -29.92
N SER A 36 -9.51 16.50 -28.94
CA SER A 36 -10.62 15.84 -28.21
C SER A 36 -11.48 16.81 -27.41
N GLU A 37 -10.98 17.99 -27.14
CA GLU A 37 -11.65 19.03 -26.37
C GLU A 37 -11.33 20.42 -26.94
N ASN A 38 -12.25 21.35 -26.79
CA ASN A 38 -12.07 22.74 -27.22
C ASN A 38 -11.89 23.73 -26.06
N SER A 39 -12.12 23.25 -24.81
CA SER A 39 -11.92 24.04 -23.60
C SER A 39 -11.50 23.17 -22.42
N PHE A 40 -10.72 23.74 -21.54
CA PHE A 40 -10.25 23.13 -20.30
C PHE A 40 -10.23 24.18 -19.17
N ALA A 41 -11.15 24.04 -18.21
CA ALA A 41 -11.14 24.84 -16.99
C ALA A 41 -10.23 24.14 -15.95
N ALA A 42 -9.03 24.66 -15.79
CA ALA A 42 -8.04 24.07 -14.89
C ALA A 42 -8.29 24.50 -13.43
N ALA A 43 -8.02 23.60 -12.49
CA ALA A 43 -8.07 23.91 -11.07
C ALA A 43 -7.08 25.01 -10.70
N MET A 44 -7.44 25.89 -9.78
CA MET A 44 -6.57 26.97 -9.30
C MET A 44 -5.26 26.48 -8.69
N THR A 45 -5.26 25.27 -8.13
CA THR A 45 -4.08 24.60 -7.55
C THR A 45 -3.14 24.00 -8.60
N GLY A 46 -3.50 24.11 -9.89
CA GLY A 46 -2.82 23.45 -10.99
C GLY A 46 -3.28 21.99 -11.13
N GLU A 47 -3.20 21.48 -12.34
CA GLU A 47 -3.49 20.08 -12.63
C GLU A 47 -2.90 19.66 -13.98
N SER A 48 -2.95 18.35 -14.25
CA SER A 48 -2.59 17.81 -15.56
C SER A 48 -3.77 17.12 -16.22
N LYS A 49 -3.91 17.30 -17.53
CA LYS A 49 -4.93 16.68 -18.36
C LYS A 49 -4.33 16.10 -19.62
N THR A 50 -4.75 14.91 -19.99
CA THR A 50 -4.35 14.30 -21.27
C THR A 50 -5.47 14.48 -22.30
N ILE A 51 -5.13 15.03 -23.45
CA ILE A 51 -6.01 15.21 -24.61
C ILE A 51 -5.52 14.37 -25.77
N THR A 52 -6.40 14.12 -26.72
CA THR A 52 -6.06 13.44 -27.98
C THR A 52 -6.04 14.43 -29.13
N VAL A 53 -4.96 14.41 -29.89
CA VAL A 53 -4.79 15.17 -31.14
C VAL A 53 -4.80 14.18 -32.29
N ASN A 54 -5.72 14.34 -33.26
CA ASN A 54 -5.72 13.59 -34.51
C ASN A 54 -5.30 14.52 -35.62
N SER A 55 -4.21 14.22 -36.31
CA SER A 55 -3.63 15.08 -37.34
C SER A 55 -3.39 14.34 -38.64
N PRO A 56 -3.71 14.96 -39.79
CA PRO A 56 -3.43 14.38 -41.09
C PRO A 56 -1.95 14.32 -41.47
N ASP A 57 -1.15 15.24 -40.92
CA ASP A 57 0.29 15.39 -41.16
C ASP A 57 1.00 15.67 -39.83
N GLU A 58 2.31 15.92 -39.88
CA GLU A 58 3.04 16.37 -38.69
C GLU A 58 2.39 17.63 -38.10
N TRP A 59 2.33 17.68 -36.79
CA TRP A 59 1.71 18.77 -36.08
C TRP A 59 2.63 19.37 -34.99
N ARG A 60 2.36 20.65 -34.67
CA ARG A 60 3.01 21.36 -33.56
C ARG A 60 1.96 22.11 -32.74
N ALA A 61 2.16 22.16 -31.43
CA ALA A 61 1.36 22.96 -30.52
C ALA A 61 2.14 24.13 -29.96
N THR A 62 1.48 25.29 -29.87
CA THR A 62 1.97 26.49 -29.19
C THR A 62 0.90 26.99 -28.22
N THR A 63 1.30 27.75 -27.20
CA THR A 63 0.35 28.36 -26.26
C THR A 63 0.73 29.81 -25.96
N THR A 64 -0.30 30.61 -25.70
CA THR A 64 -0.13 31.97 -25.15
C THR A 64 0.17 31.96 -23.65
N GLY A 65 0.03 30.78 -23.00
CA GLY A 65 0.30 30.54 -21.59
C GLY A 65 1.64 29.84 -21.31
N ASP A 66 2.67 30.07 -22.08
CA ASP A 66 3.99 29.41 -22.03
C ASP A 66 4.67 29.42 -20.66
N LYS A 67 4.36 30.40 -19.82
CA LYS A 67 4.89 30.50 -18.45
C LYS A 67 4.20 29.57 -17.43
N TRP A 68 2.97 29.16 -17.72
CA TRP A 68 2.14 28.43 -16.78
C TRP A 68 1.45 27.17 -17.35
N ILE A 69 1.55 26.96 -18.68
CA ILE A 69 1.08 25.73 -19.34
C ILE A 69 2.28 25.02 -19.97
N THR A 70 2.42 23.75 -19.68
CA THR A 70 3.39 22.87 -20.36
C THR A 70 2.63 21.87 -21.24
N ILE A 71 3.08 21.70 -22.47
CA ILE A 71 2.50 20.78 -23.46
C ILE A 71 3.54 19.69 -23.74
N SER A 72 3.18 18.43 -23.53
CA SER A 72 4.11 17.30 -23.75
C SER A 72 3.39 16.09 -24.36
N PRO A 73 3.83 15.63 -25.54
CA PRO A 73 4.74 16.29 -26.47
C PRO A 73 4.12 17.55 -27.09
N SER A 74 4.95 18.53 -27.49
CA SER A 74 4.52 19.76 -28.19
C SER A 74 4.50 19.61 -29.71
N SER A 75 4.81 18.43 -30.24
CA SER A 75 4.73 18.08 -31.66
C SER A 75 4.60 16.57 -31.81
N GLY A 76 4.10 16.13 -32.96
CA GLY A 76 3.95 14.70 -33.26
C GLY A 76 3.81 14.46 -34.78
N ALA A 77 3.87 13.17 -35.14
CA ALA A 77 3.63 12.73 -36.52
C ALA A 77 2.14 12.75 -36.89
N ALA A 78 1.81 12.42 -38.10
CA ALA A 78 0.44 12.17 -38.55
C ALA A 78 -0.19 11.00 -37.74
N GLY A 79 -1.50 11.09 -37.50
CA GLY A 79 -2.27 10.12 -36.76
C GLY A 79 -2.71 10.60 -35.37
N GLU A 80 -3.06 9.66 -34.50
CA GLU A 80 -3.48 9.95 -33.13
C GLU A 80 -2.28 10.12 -32.20
N SER A 81 -2.30 11.18 -31.42
CA SER A 81 -1.29 11.48 -30.40
C SER A 81 -1.95 11.81 -29.07
N LYS A 82 -1.43 11.26 -27.97
CA LYS A 82 -1.80 11.66 -26.61
C LYS A 82 -0.88 12.81 -26.17
N VAL A 83 -1.48 13.90 -25.76
CA VAL A 83 -0.77 15.12 -25.34
C VAL A 83 -1.16 15.45 -23.92
N LYS A 84 -0.18 15.46 -23.03
CA LYS A 84 -0.37 15.87 -21.62
C LYS A 84 -0.21 17.39 -21.53
N LEU A 85 -1.23 18.03 -21.02
CA LEU A 85 -1.22 19.43 -20.63
C LEU A 85 -0.98 19.50 -19.13
N THR A 86 0.00 20.28 -18.69
CA THR A 86 0.24 20.53 -17.27
C THR A 86 0.09 22.02 -17.00
N VAL A 87 -0.83 22.36 -16.11
CA VAL A 87 -1.17 23.74 -15.73
C VAL A 87 -0.63 23.97 -14.32
N LYS A 88 0.23 25.00 -14.16
CA LYS A 88 0.78 25.38 -12.85
C LYS A 88 -0.29 26.06 -11.99
N PRO A 89 -0.13 26.08 -10.64
CA PRO A 89 -1.00 26.88 -9.75
C PRO A 89 -1.10 28.34 -10.20
N ASN A 90 -2.24 28.95 -10.01
CA ASN A 90 -2.46 30.37 -10.30
C ASN A 90 -2.50 31.20 -9.01
N ASP A 91 -1.36 31.74 -8.65
CA ASP A 91 -1.14 32.62 -7.49
C ASP A 91 -1.06 34.09 -7.87
N SER A 92 -1.45 34.44 -9.09
CA SER A 92 -1.30 35.80 -9.63
C SER A 92 -2.31 36.82 -9.09
N GLY A 93 -3.30 36.37 -8.33
CA GLY A 93 -4.39 37.21 -7.84
C GLY A 93 -5.44 37.59 -8.89
N LYS A 94 -5.36 37.00 -10.09
CA LYS A 94 -6.31 37.23 -11.20
C LYS A 94 -6.53 35.94 -11.97
N SER A 95 -7.76 35.71 -12.42
CA SER A 95 -8.05 34.64 -13.37
C SER A 95 -7.25 34.85 -14.64
N ARG A 96 -6.91 33.76 -15.30
CA ARG A 96 -6.10 33.78 -16.53
C ARG A 96 -6.66 32.80 -17.55
N ASP A 97 -6.49 33.19 -18.81
CA ASP A 97 -6.86 32.40 -19.98
C ASP A 97 -5.65 32.26 -20.88
N ALA A 98 -5.59 31.19 -21.61
CA ALA A 98 -4.64 30.96 -22.67
C ALA A 98 -5.23 30.07 -23.75
N ASP A 99 -4.79 30.28 -24.97
CA ASP A 99 -5.12 29.40 -26.08
C ASP A 99 -3.93 28.47 -26.36
N ILE A 100 -4.23 27.22 -26.59
CA ILE A 100 -3.31 26.22 -27.15
C ILE A 100 -3.72 26.01 -28.59
N ILE A 101 -2.81 26.32 -29.52
CA ILE A 101 -3.06 26.24 -30.94
C ILE A 101 -2.23 25.09 -31.51
N PHE A 102 -2.92 24.12 -32.08
CA PHE A 102 -2.34 23.01 -32.82
C PHE A 102 -2.34 23.38 -34.32
N LYS A 103 -1.23 23.19 -34.99
CA LYS A 103 -1.09 23.45 -36.42
C LYS A 103 -0.51 22.23 -37.12
N SER A 104 -1.06 21.94 -38.32
CA SER A 104 -0.57 20.92 -39.23
C SER A 104 -0.75 21.43 -40.66
N GLY A 105 0.34 21.91 -41.27
CA GLY A 105 0.27 22.67 -42.52
C GLY A 105 -0.59 23.92 -42.36
N GLU A 106 -1.54 24.09 -43.26
CA GLU A 106 -2.52 25.20 -43.26
C GLU A 106 -3.68 24.98 -42.24
N LYS A 107 -3.77 23.79 -41.63
CA LYS A 107 -4.86 23.45 -40.71
C LYS A 107 -4.51 23.85 -39.29
N SER A 108 -5.53 24.27 -38.55
CA SER A 108 -5.38 24.57 -37.11
C SER A 108 -6.58 24.09 -36.31
N ALA A 109 -6.30 23.69 -35.06
CA ALA A 109 -7.31 23.44 -34.03
C ALA A 109 -6.86 24.16 -32.76
N SER A 110 -7.80 24.59 -31.94
CA SER A 110 -7.49 25.32 -30.71
C SER A 110 -8.21 24.73 -29.52
N LEU A 111 -7.57 24.84 -28.35
CA LEU A 111 -8.14 24.52 -27.07
C LEU A 111 -7.93 25.72 -26.13
N LYS A 112 -9.00 26.25 -25.58
CA LYS A 112 -8.94 27.34 -24.61
C LYS A 112 -8.75 26.76 -23.20
N VAL A 113 -7.73 27.22 -22.48
CA VAL A 113 -7.50 26.91 -21.06
C VAL A 113 -7.88 28.14 -20.24
N SER A 114 -8.76 27.96 -19.28
CA SER A 114 -9.11 28.98 -18.28
C SER A 114 -8.71 28.50 -16.91
N GLN A 115 -8.29 29.41 -16.04
CA GLN A 115 -7.93 29.09 -14.67
C GLN A 115 -8.27 30.26 -13.75
N GLU A 116 -9.10 29.99 -12.75
CA GLU A 116 -9.33 30.93 -11.66
C GLU A 116 -8.04 31.09 -10.82
N PHE A 117 -7.95 32.17 -10.08
CA PHE A 117 -6.82 32.40 -9.18
C PHE A 117 -7.14 31.89 -7.77
N GLY A 118 -6.12 31.41 -7.07
CA GLY A 118 -6.15 31.06 -5.65
C GLY A 118 -5.19 31.94 -4.85
N TYR A 119 -5.50 32.14 -3.59
CA TYR A 119 -4.62 32.81 -2.63
C TYR A 119 -3.74 31.75 -1.95
N PHE A 120 -2.67 31.36 -2.60
CA PHE A 120 -1.75 30.37 -2.06
C PHE A 120 -0.87 30.98 -0.98
N PHE A 121 -0.54 30.16 0.02
CA PHE A 121 0.40 30.55 1.05
C PHE A 121 1.83 30.32 0.58
N ASN A 122 2.72 31.26 0.91
CA ASN A 122 4.16 31.10 0.74
C ASN A 122 4.82 31.36 2.10
N LEU A 123 4.62 30.41 3.02
CA LEU A 123 5.13 30.52 4.39
C LEU A 123 6.67 30.50 4.36
N PRO A 124 7.33 31.54 4.90
CA PRO A 124 8.79 31.65 4.90
C PRO A 124 9.46 30.67 5.86
N CYS A 125 8.75 30.21 6.85
CA CYS A 125 9.21 29.21 7.82
C CYS A 125 8.04 28.50 8.48
N ALA A 126 8.30 27.27 8.93
CA ALA A 126 7.32 26.46 9.68
C ALA A 126 7.45 26.68 11.20
N THR A 127 8.43 27.43 11.66
CA THR A 127 8.69 27.64 13.09
C THR A 127 8.98 29.11 13.38
N TYR A 128 8.32 29.67 14.40
CA TYR A 128 8.58 30.99 14.93
C TYR A 128 9.03 30.88 16.38
N THR A 129 10.04 31.68 16.75
CA THR A 129 10.55 31.71 18.12
C THR A 129 10.41 33.12 18.70
N ILE A 130 9.95 33.23 19.94
CA ILE A 130 9.85 34.50 20.66
C ILE A 130 10.42 34.37 22.08
N GLY A 131 11.01 35.42 22.54
CA GLY A 131 11.54 35.47 23.92
C GLY A 131 10.44 35.40 25.00
N TYR A 132 10.86 35.11 26.24
CA TYR A 132 9.95 35.01 27.39
C TYR A 132 9.03 36.26 27.59
N GLY A 133 9.54 37.43 27.27
CA GLY A 133 8.80 38.69 27.42
C GLY A 133 7.54 38.77 26.53
N GLY A 134 7.42 37.84 25.56
CA GLY A 134 6.33 37.89 24.60
C GLY A 134 6.49 39.00 23.56
N GLY A 135 5.39 39.36 22.92
CA GLY A 135 5.34 40.41 21.90
C GLY A 135 4.56 39.96 20.67
N LYS A 136 4.72 40.68 19.58
CA LYS A 136 4.01 40.43 18.32
C LYS A 136 4.87 39.70 17.31
N ILE A 137 4.32 38.67 16.70
CA ILE A 137 4.93 37.93 15.60
C ILE A 137 4.01 38.07 14.38
N THR A 138 4.55 38.51 13.26
CA THR A 138 3.81 38.51 11.99
C THR A 138 4.09 37.20 11.26
N VAL A 139 3.05 36.41 11.01
CA VAL A 139 3.16 35.23 10.15
C VAL A 139 3.22 35.71 8.71
N GLY A 140 4.40 35.58 8.11
CA GLY A 140 4.64 36.01 6.73
C GLY A 140 4.06 35.05 5.71
N GLY A 141 3.99 35.50 4.46
CA GLY A 141 3.58 34.65 3.33
C GLY A 141 2.09 34.31 3.28
N LEU A 142 1.28 34.95 4.11
CA LEU A 142 -0.17 34.84 4.10
C LEU A 142 -0.79 35.97 3.25
N PRO A 143 -1.88 35.68 2.50
CA PRO A 143 -2.63 36.71 1.80
C PRO A 143 -3.34 37.64 2.79
N GLU A 144 -3.79 38.79 2.33
CA GLU A 144 -4.53 39.74 3.19
C GLU A 144 -5.86 39.19 3.70
N ARG A 145 -6.42 38.23 3.03
CA ARG A 145 -7.73 37.63 3.32
C ARG A 145 -7.72 36.13 3.03
N ARG A 146 -8.81 35.43 3.44
CA ARG A 146 -9.10 34.02 3.14
C ARG A 146 -8.16 33.04 3.82
N PHE A 147 -7.68 33.37 4.99
CA PHE A 147 -7.00 32.41 5.86
C PHE A 147 -7.53 32.52 7.28
N ARG A 148 -7.35 31.45 8.02
CA ARG A 148 -7.62 31.38 9.44
C ARG A 148 -6.46 30.72 10.16
N ILE A 149 -6.03 31.33 11.27
CA ILE A 149 -5.06 30.74 12.19
C ILE A 149 -5.83 30.15 13.37
N GLY A 150 -5.79 28.82 13.50
CA GLY A 150 -6.35 28.07 14.61
C GLY A 150 -5.31 27.89 15.72
N LEU A 151 -5.71 28.07 16.95
CA LEU A 151 -4.89 27.84 18.14
C LEU A 151 -5.32 26.54 18.81
N PRO A 152 -4.36 25.69 19.25
CA PRO A 152 -4.70 24.58 20.13
C PRO A 152 -5.21 25.11 21.49
N VAL A 153 -5.99 24.29 22.17
CA VAL A 153 -6.66 24.70 23.44
C VAL A 153 -5.67 25.22 24.48
N ASN A 154 -4.52 24.59 24.61
CA ASN A 154 -3.46 24.97 25.57
C ASN A 154 -2.78 26.30 25.24
N ALA A 155 -2.95 26.83 24.03
CA ALA A 155 -2.35 28.08 23.59
C ALA A 155 -3.31 29.29 23.66
N GLN A 156 -4.62 29.07 23.76
CA GLN A 156 -5.63 30.14 23.73
C GLN A 156 -5.51 31.12 24.89
N SER A 157 -4.90 30.71 26.00
CA SER A 157 -4.71 31.57 27.17
C SER A 157 -3.53 32.55 27.03
N TRP A 158 -2.62 32.32 26.08
CA TRP A 158 -1.38 33.09 25.98
C TRP A 158 -1.06 33.58 24.57
N ILE A 159 -1.80 33.16 23.55
CA ILE A 159 -1.71 33.69 22.18
C ILE A 159 -3.07 34.31 21.79
N LYS A 160 -3.02 35.52 21.26
CA LYS A 160 -4.16 36.17 20.62
C LYS A 160 -3.86 36.37 19.15
N VAL A 161 -4.75 35.87 18.28
CA VAL A 161 -4.64 36.05 16.85
C VAL A 161 -5.32 37.32 16.38
N MET A 162 -4.59 38.15 15.64
CA MET A 162 -5.07 39.41 15.06
C MET A 162 -4.71 39.43 13.56
N GLY A 163 -5.56 38.83 12.72
CA GLY A 163 -5.22 38.64 11.30
C GLY A 163 -4.02 37.68 11.15
N ASN A 164 -2.94 38.19 10.57
CA ASN A 164 -1.68 37.46 10.44
C ASN A 164 -0.68 37.75 11.56
N VAL A 165 -1.08 38.49 12.58
CA VAL A 165 -0.25 38.81 13.75
C VAL A 165 -0.68 37.97 14.94
N LEU A 166 0.31 37.32 15.56
CA LEU A 166 0.17 36.64 16.84
C LEU A 166 0.66 37.61 17.94
N ASP A 167 -0.21 37.94 18.87
CA ASP A 167 0.15 38.69 20.08
C ASP A 167 0.36 37.69 21.21
N VAL A 168 1.61 37.49 21.60
CA VAL A 168 2.05 36.43 22.51
C VAL A 168 2.33 37.05 23.88
N SER A 169 1.62 36.60 24.92
CA SER A 169 1.80 37.05 26.28
C SER A 169 3.17 36.61 26.85
N ALA A 170 3.66 37.35 27.85
CA ALA A 170 4.90 36.94 28.54
C ALA A 170 4.76 35.55 29.17
N ASN A 171 5.80 34.75 29.05
CA ASN A 171 5.95 33.46 29.73
C ASN A 171 6.71 33.62 31.05
N LEU A 172 5.98 33.70 32.13
CA LEU A 172 6.56 33.88 33.46
C LEU A 172 6.84 32.56 34.16
N THR A 173 6.62 31.44 33.50
CA THR A 173 6.93 30.09 34.04
C THR A 173 8.40 29.75 33.92
N GLU A 174 8.81 28.73 34.65
CA GLU A 174 10.22 28.24 34.61
C GLU A 174 10.50 27.38 33.37
N MET A 175 9.49 27.05 32.60
CA MET A 175 9.63 26.23 31.39
C MET A 175 9.20 26.99 30.16
N GLY A 176 9.90 26.77 29.05
CA GLY A 176 9.45 27.22 27.75
C GLY A 176 8.11 26.57 27.36
N ARG A 177 7.40 27.16 26.42
CA ARG A 177 6.13 26.62 25.93
C ARG A 177 6.04 26.69 24.42
N THR A 178 5.28 25.77 23.86
CA THR A 178 5.06 25.68 22.42
C THR A 178 3.59 25.66 22.08
N ALA A 179 3.28 26.01 20.84
CA ALA A 179 1.95 25.83 20.26
C ALA A 179 2.06 25.52 18.78
N THR A 180 1.49 24.40 18.35
CA THR A 180 1.32 24.12 16.94
C THR A 180 0.05 24.81 16.44
N LEU A 181 0.24 25.80 15.58
CA LEU A 181 -0.82 26.60 14.99
C LEU A 181 -1.27 25.94 13.68
N THR A 182 -2.57 25.83 13.47
CA THR A 182 -3.11 25.37 12.19
C THR A 182 -3.51 26.58 11.35
N ILE A 183 -2.85 26.81 10.24
CA ILE A 183 -3.21 27.85 9.27
C ILE A 183 -4.03 27.19 8.18
N THR A 184 -5.30 27.56 8.08
CA THR A 184 -6.21 27.05 7.06
C THR A 184 -6.35 28.06 5.94
N ASN A 185 -6.07 27.63 4.72
CA ASN A 185 -6.47 28.37 3.53
C ASN A 185 -7.95 28.10 3.29
N GLU A 186 -8.79 29.12 3.48
CA GLU A 186 -10.25 28.96 3.41
C GLU A 186 -10.77 28.80 1.98
N GLU A 187 -9.96 29.11 0.98
CA GLU A 187 -10.34 28.98 -0.43
C GLU A 187 -10.19 27.56 -0.97
N ILE A 188 -9.09 26.91 -0.62
CA ILE A 188 -8.76 25.56 -1.10
C ILE A 188 -8.83 24.51 0.01
N ASN A 189 -9.27 24.91 1.21
CA ASN A 189 -9.37 24.08 2.42
C ASN A 189 -8.07 23.30 2.74
N GLN A 190 -6.92 23.89 2.42
CA GLN A 190 -5.60 23.30 2.72
C GLN A 190 -5.13 23.80 4.09
N LYS A 191 -4.56 22.89 4.88
CA LYS A 191 -4.04 23.18 6.23
C LYS A 191 -2.52 23.16 6.21
N TYR A 192 -1.94 24.06 6.97
CA TYR A 192 -0.51 24.16 7.24
C TYR A 192 -0.29 24.22 8.75
N GLU A 193 0.71 23.54 9.23
CA GLU A 193 1.11 23.59 10.62
C GLU A 193 2.31 24.51 10.78
N VAL A 194 2.26 25.36 11.80
CA VAL A 194 3.32 26.28 12.16
C VAL A 194 3.58 26.18 13.64
N LEU A 195 4.79 25.87 14.02
CA LEU A 195 5.20 25.78 15.42
C LEU A 195 5.59 27.16 15.95
N LEU A 196 4.94 27.60 17.01
CA LEU A 196 5.39 28.75 17.80
C LEU A 196 6.08 28.27 19.07
N ILE A 197 7.27 28.78 19.29
CA ILE A 197 8.13 28.48 20.44
C ILE A 197 8.31 29.75 21.27
N GLN A 198 8.00 29.68 22.56
CA GLN A 198 8.30 30.78 23.49
C GLN A 198 9.22 30.34 24.61
N THR A 199 10.33 31.06 24.78
CA THR A 199 11.32 30.76 25.83
C THR A 199 10.76 31.01 27.23
N SER A 200 11.36 30.42 28.25
CA SER A 200 11.06 30.72 29.66
C SER A 200 11.90 31.89 30.16
N LYS A 201 11.47 32.46 31.30
CA LYS A 201 12.22 33.51 31.98
C LYS A 201 13.53 33.00 32.54
N THR A 202 13.65 31.75 32.90
CA THR A 202 14.81 31.11 33.52
C THR A 202 15.78 30.50 32.51
N GLY A 203 15.45 30.55 31.22
CA GLY A 203 16.28 30.03 30.17
C GLY A 203 16.21 28.49 29.99
N ASN A 204 15.30 27.81 30.66
CA ASN A 204 15.07 26.38 30.48
C ASN A 204 14.22 26.13 29.22
N ASN A 205 14.86 26.09 28.07
CA ASN A 205 14.22 25.98 26.77
C ASN A 205 14.72 24.74 26.06
N SER A 206 13.97 23.68 26.05
CA SER A 206 14.25 22.43 25.33
C SER A 206 14.10 22.53 23.80
N PHE A 207 14.50 23.66 23.18
CA PHE A 207 14.15 23.93 21.78
C PHE A 207 15.26 23.70 20.76
N PHE A 208 16.46 23.39 21.20
CA PHE A 208 17.54 23.05 20.29
C PHE A 208 17.49 21.55 19.99
N ALA A 209 16.58 21.13 19.10
CA ALA A 209 16.49 19.74 18.67
C ALA A 209 17.34 19.52 17.42
N ILE A 210 17.96 18.36 17.32
CA ILE A 210 18.57 17.94 16.05
C ILE A 210 17.45 17.59 15.06
N LYS A 211 17.68 17.94 13.80
CA LYS A 211 16.72 17.69 12.69
C LYS A 211 17.16 16.54 11.82
N GLU A 212 18.46 16.32 11.72
CA GLU A 212 19.04 15.24 10.94
C GLU A 212 20.08 14.50 11.78
N LEU A 213 20.08 13.20 11.67
CA LEU A 213 21.01 12.31 12.34
C LEU A 213 21.52 11.25 11.37
N LYS A 214 22.85 11.06 11.34
CA LYS A 214 23.48 9.92 10.67
C LYS A 214 24.30 9.14 11.68
N ILE A 215 24.15 7.82 11.64
CA ILE A 215 24.95 6.88 12.43
C ILE A 215 25.69 5.98 11.44
N ASP A 216 27.02 5.97 11.49
CA ASP A 216 27.92 5.25 10.56
C ASP A 216 27.61 5.51 9.08
N GLY A 217 27.20 6.76 8.77
CA GLY A 217 26.85 7.20 7.41
C GLY A 217 25.41 6.94 7.00
N TYR A 218 24.65 6.13 7.74
CA TYR A 218 23.24 5.89 7.49
C TYR A 218 22.38 7.06 7.97
N ASN A 219 21.49 7.56 7.10
CA ASN A 219 20.51 8.58 7.47
C ASN A 219 19.41 7.94 8.33
N VAL A 220 19.37 8.31 9.62
CA VAL A 220 18.37 7.81 10.55
C VAL A 220 17.05 8.56 10.31
N PRO A 221 15.98 7.90 9.88
CA PRO A 221 14.70 8.57 9.68
C PRO A 221 14.11 9.02 11.01
N SER A 222 13.32 10.08 10.95
CA SER A 222 12.65 10.64 12.12
C SER A 222 11.21 11.00 11.82
N ASP A 223 10.39 10.96 12.86
CA ASP A 223 9.04 11.49 12.87
C ASP A 223 8.75 12.09 14.26
N SER A 224 7.70 12.87 14.37
CA SER A 224 7.23 13.42 15.62
C SER A 224 6.31 12.42 16.33
N PHE A 225 6.89 11.38 16.94
CA PHE A 225 6.15 10.47 17.84
C PHE A 225 5.77 11.15 19.17
N THR A 226 6.49 12.18 19.50
CA THR A 226 6.24 13.08 20.63
C THR A 226 6.20 14.53 20.13
N GLU A 227 6.25 15.54 21.01
CA GLU A 227 6.33 16.94 20.61
C GLU A 227 7.70 17.34 19.97
N VAL A 228 8.67 16.41 19.97
CA VAL A 228 9.97 16.56 19.34
C VAL A 228 10.21 15.47 18.30
N SER A 229 11.09 15.69 17.33
CA SER A 229 11.42 14.67 16.35
C SER A 229 12.15 13.50 16.99
N ASP A 230 11.58 12.33 16.87
CA ASP A 230 12.13 11.06 17.33
C ASP A 230 12.77 10.31 16.17
N PHE A 231 13.98 9.85 16.37
CA PHE A 231 14.73 9.06 15.40
C PHE A 231 14.50 7.58 15.59
N LEU A 232 14.42 6.81 14.51
CA LEU A 232 14.31 5.36 14.57
C LEU A 232 15.51 4.71 13.91
N TYR A 233 16.24 3.89 14.68
CA TYR A 233 17.44 3.19 14.22
C TYR A 233 17.30 1.68 14.41
N SER A 234 17.66 0.91 13.40
CA SER A 234 17.61 -0.55 13.46
C SER A 234 18.96 -1.13 13.86
N VAL A 235 18.90 -2.15 14.71
CA VAL A 235 20.05 -2.94 15.14
C VAL A 235 19.73 -4.43 14.98
N ASP A 236 20.75 -5.28 14.89
CA ASP A 236 20.54 -6.72 14.98
C ASP A 236 19.97 -7.07 16.37
N GLU A 237 19.07 -8.04 16.44
CA GLU A 237 18.43 -8.46 17.70
C GLU A 237 19.44 -8.93 18.76
N ASP A 238 20.60 -9.47 18.30
CA ASP A 238 21.71 -9.90 19.15
C ASP A 238 22.80 -8.82 19.31
N ALA A 239 22.54 -7.58 18.83
CA ALA A 239 23.52 -6.51 18.90
C ALA A 239 23.85 -6.16 20.36
N PRO A 240 25.13 -5.83 20.67
CA PRO A 240 25.51 -5.37 22.00
C PRO A 240 24.72 -4.12 22.40
N ALA A 241 24.22 -4.10 23.63
CA ALA A 241 23.51 -2.95 24.18
C ALA A 241 24.38 -1.66 24.25
N THR A 242 25.69 -1.80 24.08
CA THR A 242 26.63 -0.67 23.96
C THR A 242 27.34 -0.73 22.63
N ARG A 243 27.24 0.35 21.85
CA ARG A 243 27.84 0.48 20.53
C ARG A 243 28.57 1.80 20.39
N THR A 244 29.71 1.76 19.73
CA THR A 244 30.45 2.98 19.33
C THR A 244 30.27 3.20 17.83
N ALA A 245 29.86 4.42 17.46
CA ALA A 245 29.52 4.76 16.08
C ALA A 245 29.92 6.20 15.74
N LYS A 246 30.21 6.47 14.48
CA LYS A 246 30.40 7.85 13.99
C LYS A 246 29.05 8.53 13.86
N VAL A 247 28.93 9.74 14.44
CA VAL A 247 27.68 10.50 14.48
C VAL A 247 27.83 11.79 13.70
N VAL A 248 26.92 12.02 12.74
CA VAL A 248 26.81 13.31 12.05
C VAL A 248 25.39 13.83 12.27
N PHE A 249 25.26 15.06 12.71
CA PHE A 249 23.95 15.65 12.96
C PHE A 249 23.91 17.11 12.53
N SER A 250 22.69 17.61 12.27
CA SER A 250 22.40 19.02 12.07
C SER A 250 21.14 19.42 12.85
N GLY A 251 21.06 20.69 13.22
CA GLY A 251 19.90 21.29 13.88
C GLY A 251 20.13 22.78 14.09
N ASP A 252 19.07 23.57 14.11
CA ASP A 252 19.18 25.01 14.25
C ASP A 252 19.75 25.37 15.63
N GLY A 253 20.91 26.00 15.62
CA GLY A 253 21.57 26.42 16.85
C GLY A 253 22.20 25.30 17.68
N VAL A 254 22.32 24.08 17.15
CA VAL A 254 22.98 22.96 17.86
C VAL A 254 24.46 23.01 17.59
N ASP A 255 25.25 23.22 18.67
CA ASP A 255 26.72 23.22 18.61
C ASP A 255 27.32 21.85 18.95
N TRP A 256 26.74 21.09 19.90
CA TRP A 256 27.14 19.73 20.27
C TRP A 256 25.95 18.97 20.86
N ILE A 257 26.08 17.66 20.95
CA ILE A 257 25.11 16.80 21.64
C ILE A 257 25.77 16.07 22.83
N THR A 258 24.92 15.55 23.72
CA THR A 258 25.30 14.53 24.72
C THR A 258 24.26 13.39 24.64
N ILE A 259 24.65 12.19 25.07
CA ILE A 259 23.82 10.97 24.94
C ILE A 259 23.57 10.40 26.33
N GLY A 260 22.32 10.08 26.63
CA GLY A 260 21.87 9.47 27.87
C GLY A 260 21.77 10.43 29.05
N ASP A 261 22.75 11.28 29.24
CA ASP A 261 22.76 12.31 30.29
C ASP A 261 23.22 13.66 29.74
N LYS A 262 22.52 14.73 30.10
CA LYS A 262 22.79 16.10 29.63
C LYS A 262 24.19 16.62 30.00
N ASN A 263 24.82 16.05 31.02
CA ASN A 263 26.17 16.45 31.48
C ASN A 263 27.27 15.46 31.02
N SER A 264 26.91 14.50 30.16
CA SER A 264 27.88 13.53 29.64
C SER A 264 28.87 14.18 28.66
N LYS A 265 29.79 13.40 28.09
CA LYS A 265 30.83 13.87 27.16
C LYS A 265 30.17 14.61 25.97
N LYS A 266 30.69 15.81 25.66
CA LYS A 266 30.34 16.56 24.45
C LYS A 266 30.73 15.78 23.20
N ILE A 267 29.81 15.72 22.24
CA ILE A 267 30.00 15.09 20.96
C ILE A 267 29.69 16.14 19.89
N TYR A 268 30.66 16.40 19.01
CA TYR A 268 30.48 17.30 17.87
C TYR A 268 30.10 16.50 16.62
N SER A 269 29.43 17.15 15.65
CA SER A 269 29.08 16.51 14.43
C SER A 269 30.31 16.00 13.68
N GLY A 270 30.36 14.70 13.40
CA GLY A 270 31.51 14.02 12.83
C GLY A 270 32.35 13.22 13.85
N ASP A 271 32.12 13.40 15.15
CA ASP A 271 32.78 12.62 16.18
C ASP A 271 32.31 11.17 16.27
N THR A 272 33.10 10.36 16.94
CA THR A 272 32.69 9.00 17.36
C THR A 272 32.07 9.07 18.75
N ALA A 273 30.87 8.55 18.89
CA ALA A 273 30.08 8.49 20.11
C ALA A 273 29.86 7.04 20.58
N THR A 274 29.75 6.86 21.89
CA THR A 274 29.34 5.59 22.49
C THR A 274 27.88 5.72 22.93
N PHE A 275 27.03 4.86 22.39
CA PHE A 275 25.66 4.70 22.80
C PHE A 275 25.54 3.54 23.78
N THR A 276 24.77 3.72 24.84
CA THR A 276 24.34 2.68 25.78
C THR A 276 22.84 2.55 25.71
N GLY A 277 22.29 1.34 25.85
CA GLY A 277 20.85 1.10 25.68
C GLY A 277 20.44 0.92 24.21
N MET A 278 21.33 0.37 23.38
CA MET A 278 21.07 0.07 21.95
C MET A 278 20.31 -1.26 21.76
N ALA A 279 19.70 -1.81 22.80
CA ALA A 279 18.88 -3.00 22.64
C ALA A 279 17.55 -2.67 21.93
N PRO A 280 17.00 -3.59 21.12
CA PRO A 280 15.70 -3.40 20.49
C PRO A 280 14.59 -3.04 21.49
N GLY A 281 13.71 -2.12 21.15
CA GLY A 281 12.65 -1.62 22.01
C GLY A 281 13.08 -0.50 22.97
N GLU A 282 14.38 -0.27 23.14
CA GLU A 282 14.90 0.78 24.01
C GLU A 282 14.79 2.17 23.37
N LYS A 283 14.89 3.17 24.22
CA LYS A 283 14.87 4.58 23.85
C LYS A 283 16.03 5.32 24.51
N ILE A 284 16.85 5.98 23.70
CA ILE A 284 18.01 6.75 24.15
C ILE A 284 17.72 8.24 24.01
N THR A 285 17.90 9.01 25.07
CA THR A 285 17.79 10.46 25.00
C THR A 285 19.06 11.07 24.43
N ILE A 286 18.92 11.94 23.44
CA ILE A 286 19.97 12.76 22.87
C ILE A 286 19.67 14.20 23.28
N TYR A 287 20.58 14.79 24.04
CA TYR A 287 20.49 16.20 24.43
C TYR A 287 21.30 17.05 23.47
N SER A 288 20.69 18.11 22.95
CA SER A 288 21.36 19.09 22.10
C SER A 288 21.61 20.39 22.82
N HIS A 289 22.80 20.93 22.59
CA HIS A 289 23.32 22.07 23.33
C HIS A 289 23.73 23.20 22.39
N ASN A 290 23.64 24.42 22.91
CA ASN A 290 24.12 25.61 22.26
C ASN A 290 25.14 26.33 23.18
N LYS A 291 26.27 26.79 22.63
CA LYS A 291 27.35 27.45 23.39
C LYS A 291 26.97 28.76 24.08
N ASN A 292 25.89 29.40 23.68
CA ASN A 292 25.45 30.70 24.17
C ASN A 292 24.35 30.60 25.24
N THR A 293 23.95 29.38 25.63
CA THR A 293 22.86 29.18 26.61
C THR A 293 23.03 27.85 27.34
N ASP A 294 22.57 27.76 28.59
CA ASP A 294 22.52 26.52 29.37
C ASP A 294 21.26 25.67 29.01
N VAL A 295 20.51 26.10 28.02
CA VAL A 295 19.31 25.42 27.55
C VAL A 295 19.69 24.18 26.75
N VAL A 296 18.96 23.12 26.98
CA VAL A 296 19.19 21.81 26.40
C VAL A 296 17.92 21.37 25.63
N GLY A 297 18.09 21.00 24.38
CA GLY A 297 17.04 20.34 23.62
C GLY A 297 17.08 18.84 23.81
N GLU A 298 15.98 18.18 23.54
CA GLU A 298 15.85 16.73 23.63
C GLU A 298 15.34 16.15 22.32
N ASN A 299 15.94 15.05 21.91
CA ASN A 299 15.44 14.13 20.90
C ASN A 299 15.53 12.71 21.45
N PHE A 300 14.74 11.81 20.93
CA PHE A 300 14.84 10.41 21.27
C PHE A 300 15.37 9.61 20.08
N LEU A 301 16.28 8.68 20.34
CA LEU A 301 16.69 7.65 19.42
C LEU A 301 16.02 6.35 19.87
N MET A 302 15.00 5.95 19.13
CA MET A 302 14.27 4.70 19.36
C MET A 302 14.98 3.58 18.63
N ILE A 303 15.09 2.43 19.28
CA ILE A 303 15.81 1.27 18.73
C ILE A 303 14.82 0.20 18.33
N THR A 304 14.97 -0.33 17.14
CA THR A 304 14.20 -1.47 16.63
C THR A 304 15.12 -2.59 16.17
N SER A 305 14.60 -3.83 16.11
CA SER A 305 15.27 -4.96 15.43
C SER A 305 14.67 -5.23 14.05
N LEU A 306 13.69 -4.43 13.63
CA LEU A 306 13.06 -4.60 12.32
C LEU A 306 13.78 -3.76 11.27
N PRO A 307 13.83 -4.23 10.01
CA PRO A 307 14.32 -3.41 8.92
C PRO A 307 13.48 -2.14 8.75
N ILE A 308 14.14 -1.06 8.35
CA ILE A 308 13.50 0.23 8.12
C ILE A 308 13.47 0.49 6.62
N VAL A 309 12.28 0.75 6.09
CA VAL A 309 12.04 1.16 4.70
C VAL A 309 11.77 2.65 4.66
N THR A 310 12.46 3.38 3.80
CA THR A 310 12.22 4.79 3.52
C THR A 310 11.85 4.98 2.06
N ILE A 311 10.80 5.77 1.82
CA ILE A 311 10.28 6.06 0.49
C ILE A 311 10.15 7.57 0.37
N TYR A 312 10.75 8.14 -0.69
CA TYR A 312 10.64 9.57 -0.98
C TYR A 312 10.10 9.78 -2.39
N THR A 313 9.02 10.52 -2.50
CA THR A 313 8.40 10.92 -3.77
C THR A 313 7.93 12.37 -3.71
N SER A 314 8.06 13.09 -4.81
CA SER A 314 7.52 14.44 -4.96
C SER A 314 6.06 14.45 -5.44
N GLU A 315 5.52 13.28 -5.78
CA GLU A 315 4.17 13.14 -6.30
C GLU A 315 3.24 12.53 -5.25
N SER A 316 1.95 12.81 -5.35
CA SER A 316 0.94 12.13 -4.53
C SER A 316 0.79 10.69 -4.97
N ILE A 317 1.01 9.74 -4.06
CA ILE A 317 0.80 8.32 -4.33
C ILE A 317 -0.68 8.07 -4.60
N LYS A 318 -0.99 7.32 -5.66
CA LYS A 318 -2.35 6.97 -6.11
C LYS A 318 -2.48 5.47 -6.28
N ASN A 319 -3.69 5.00 -6.56
CA ASN A 319 -3.91 3.59 -6.89
C ASN A 319 -3.28 3.21 -8.25
N GLU A 320 -3.37 4.07 -9.24
CA GLU A 320 -2.77 3.92 -10.59
C GLU A 320 -2.67 5.29 -11.26
N PRO A 321 -1.66 5.53 -12.08
CA PRO A 321 -0.44 4.74 -12.27
C PRO A 321 0.57 4.90 -11.12
N LYS A 322 1.62 4.06 -11.10
CA LYS A 322 2.76 4.24 -10.20
C LYS A 322 3.41 5.61 -10.39
N VAL A 323 3.80 6.21 -9.27
CA VAL A 323 4.59 7.44 -9.25
C VAL A 323 6.05 7.14 -8.95
N ASP A 324 6.95 7.94 -9.49
CA ASP A 324 8.38 7.77 -9.25
C ASP A 324 8.74 8.06 -7.80
N CYS A 325 9.61 7.23 -7.25
CA CYS A 325 10.13 7.40 -5.89
C CYS A 325 11.57 6.91 -5.76
N ASN A 326 12.21 7.32 -4.67
CA ASN A 326 13.43 6.71 -4.17
C ASN A 326 13.03 5.74 -3.05
N PHE A 327 13.43 4.50 -3.18
CA PHE A 327 13.25 3.45 -2.18
C PHE A 327 14.58 3.14 -1.53
N ALA A 328 14.59 3.03 -0.20
CA ALA A 328 15.73 2.46 0.50
C ALA A 328 15.25 1.55 1.64
N ILE A 329 16.08 0.56 1.96
CA ILE A 329 15.89 -0.32 3.12
C ILE A 329 17.21 -0.45 3.86
N PHE A 330 17.13 -0.35 5.18
CA PHE A 330 18.22 -0.61 6.12
C PHE A 330 17.87 -1.84 6.96
N ASP A 331 18.68 -2.90 6.84
CA ASP A 331 18.53 -4.15 7.58
C ASP A 331 19.88 -4.59 8.14
N PRO A 332 20.18 -4.30 9.41
CA PRO A 332 21.47 -4.63 10.03
C PRO A 332 21.60 -6.13 10.35
N LYS A 333 20.52 -6.91 10.22
CA LYS A 333 20.51 -8.33 10.52
C LYS A 333 21.21 -9.12 9.41
N LYS A 334 22.20 -9.93 9.78
CA LYS A 334 22.79 -10.91 8.86
C LYS A 334 21.81 -12.03 8.61
N ARG A 335 21.22 -12.08 7.42
CA ARG A 335 20.21 -13.08 7.06
C ARG A 335 20.75 -14.27 6.29
N THR A 336 22.05 -14.28 5.96
CA THR A 336 22.71 -15.42 5.28
C THR A 336 24.10 -15.65 5.82
N ASP A 337 24.53 -16.93 5.85
CA ASP A 337 25.93 -17.33 6.12
C ASP A 337 26.88 -16.99 4.95
N ALA A 338 26.37 -16.45 3.84
CA ALA A 338 27.16 -16.05 2.69
C ALA A 338 27.80 -14.67 2.94
N GLU A 339 29.09 -14.65 3.06
CA GLU A 339 29.93 -13.49 3.43
C GLU A 339 29.79 -12.25 2.52
N GLU A 340 29.12 -12.34 1.36
CA GLU A 340 29.14 -11.28 0.34
C GLU A 340 27.78 -10.57 0.09
N LYS A 341 26.68 -10.91 0.76
CA LYS A 341 25.36 -10.38 0.43
C LYS A 341 24.61 -9.72 1.60
N ASN A 342 25.31 -9.22 2.57
CA ASN A 342 24.70 -8.39 3.60
C ASN A 342 24.41 -7.00 3.04
N LEU A 343 23.23 -6.82 2.48
CA LEU A 343 22.72 -5.49 2.17
C LEU A 343 22.24 -4.86 3.49
N GLU A 344 23.18 -4.42 4.32
CA GLU A 344 22.87 -3.57 5.47
C GLU A 344 22.10 -2.32 5.03
N TYR A 345 22.40 -1.84 3.83
CA TYR A 345 21.70 -0.73 3.19
C TYR A 345 21.56 -0.98 1.69
N PHE A 346 20.33 -0.90 1.21
CA PHE A 346 20.02 -1.00 -0.21
C PHE A 346 19.14 0.17 -0.63
N GLU A 347 19.48 0.80 -1.75
CA GLU A 347 18.67 1.86 -2.36
C GLU A 347 18.44 1.62 -3.85
N SER A 348 17.31 2.11 -4.35
CA SER A 348 16.94 2.03 -5.77
C SER A 348 15.97 3.14 -6.15
N LYS A 349 15.96 3.50 -7.42
CA LYS A 349 14.79 4.11 -8.03
C LYS A 349 13.65 3.09 -8.00
N ALA A 350 12.43 3.57 -7.81
CA ALA A 350 11.26 2.72 -7.83
C ALA A 350 10.04 3.49 -8.34
N GLY A 351 9.02 2.74 -8.74
CA GLY A 351 7.67 3.27 -8.95
C GLY A 351 6.74 2.69 -7.89
N ILE A 352 5.97 3.53 -7.22
CA ILE A 352 5.08 3.15 -6.12
C ILE A 352 3.63 3.54 -6.39
N GLU A 353 2.71 2.72 -5.95
CA GLU A 353 1.27 3.00 -5.98
C GLU A 353 0.58 2.40 -4.76
N TYR A 354 -0.60 2.88 -4.42
CA TYR A 354 -1.49 2.16 -3.52
C TYR A 354 -2.01 0.89 -4.20
N ARG A 355 -2.34 -0.11 -3.40
CA ARG A 355 -2.89 -1.37 -3.92
C ARG A 355 -4.15 -1.81 -3.18
N GLY A 356 -4.87 -2.77 -3.80
CA GLY A 356 -6.08 -3.37 -3.25
C GLY A 356 -7.35 -2.67 -3.72
N ALA A 357 -8.49 -3.28 -3.42
CA ALA A 357 -9.81 -2.73 -3.69
C ALA A 357 -10.44 -2.19 -2.40
N GLY A 358 -10.75 -3.08 -1.45
CA GLY A 358 -11.28 -2.73 -0.13
C GLY A 358 -10.28 -1.95 0.72
N ALA A 359 -9.00 -2.35 0.68
CA ALA A 359 -7.92 -1.73 1.45
C ALA A 359 -7.71 -0.23 1.15
N LEU A 360 -8.11 0.24 -0.04
CA LEU A 360 -8.03 1.66 -0.40
C LEU A 360 -8.98 2.56 0.40
N ARG A 361 -9.92 1.98 1.13
CA ARG A 361 -10.88 2.74 1.96
C ARG A 361 -10.31 3.09 3.33
N TYR A 362 -9.28 2.37 3.78
CA TYR A 362 -8.71 2.54 5.11
C TYR A 362 -7.63 3.62 5.15
N PRO A 363 -7.37 4.24 6.31
CA PRO A 363 -6.34 5.27 6.46
C PRO A 363 -4.95 4.75 6.11
N LYS A 364 -4.55 3.61 6.67
CA LYS A 364 -3.28 2.95 6.39
C LYS A 364 -3.36 2.15 5.11
N LYS A 365 -2.63 2.59 4.08
CA LYS A 365 -2.67 2.02 2.72
C LYS A 365 -1.58 0.99 2.52
N PRO A 366 -1.88 -0.15 1.89
CA PRO A 366 -0.84 -1.02 1.36
C PRO A 366 -0.29 -0.48 0.04
N TYR A 367 0.97 -0.84 -0.28
CA TYR A 367 1.65 -0.38 -1.48
C TYR A 367 2.12 -1.54 -2.36
N ASN A 368 2.10 -1.31 -3.68
CA ASN A 368 2.91 -2.02 -4.67
C ASN A 368 4.07 -1.14 -5.08
N PHE A 369 5.26 -1.70 -5.21
CA PHE A 369 6.36 -0.97 -5.81
C PHE A 369 7.19 -1.87 -6.75
N LYS A 370 7.79 -1.23 -7.75
CA LYS A 370 8.70 -1.88 -8.70
C LYS A 370 10.03 -1.14 -8.71
N LEU A 371 11.12 -1.89 -8.61
CA LEU A 371 12.46 -1.34 -8.62
C LEU A 371 12.92 -1.07 -10.06
N TYR A 372 13.65 0.03 -10.23
CA TYR A 372 14.25 0.45 -11.49
C TYR A 372 15.72 0.84 -11.27
N ASP A 373 16.52 0.69 -12.29
CA ASP A 373 17.88 1.24 -12.30
C ASP A 373 17.88 2.74 -12.67
N SER A 374 19.07 3.32 -12.79
CA SER A 374 19.23 4.74 -13.16
C SER A 374 18.77 5.07 -14.58
N ALA A 375 18.64 4.07 -15.45
CA ALA A 375 18.15 4.23 -16.83
C ALA A 375 16.62 4.07 -16.92
N GLY A 376 15.95 3.68 -15.83
CA GLY A 376 14.52 3.40 -15.79
C GLY A 376 14.15 1.98 -16.20
N GLU A 377 15.16 1.09 -16.36
CA GLU A 377 14.96 -0.30 -16.69
C GLU A 377 14.69 -1.12 -15.41
N LYS A 378 14.04 -2.27 -15.56
CA LYS A 378 13.73 -3.17 -14.43
C LYS A 378 15.03 -3.58 -13.69
N ARG A 379 15.07 -3.30 -12.40
CA ARG A 379 16.17 -3.72 -11.51
C ARG A 379 15.69 -4.83 -10.60
N GLU A 380 16.26 -6.02 -10.72
CA GLU A 380 16.01 -7.10 -9.78
C GLU A 380 16.97 -7.02 -8.59
N ALA A 381 16.48 -7.29 -7.40
CA ALA A 381 17.25 -7.37 -6.17
C ALA A 381 16.67 -8.44 -5.25
N GLU A 382 17.54 -9.09 -4.49
CA GLU A 382 17.12 -9.97 -3.40
C GLU A 382 16.97 -9.10 -2.13
N ILE A 383 15.74 -8.92 -1.66
CA ILE A 383 15.44 -8.15 -0.45
C ILE A 383 15.04 -9.12 0.65
N LEU A 384 15.65 -8.98 1.84
CA LEU A 384 15.38 -9.74 3.05
C LEU A 384 15.41 -11.28 2.83
N ASN A 385 16.26 -11.78 1.92
CA ASN A 385 16.35 -13.19 1.55
C ASN A 385 15.04 -13.82 1.03
N ILE A 386 14.12 -13.02 0.50
CA ILE A 386 12.86 -13.53 0.00
C ILE A 386 13.09 -14.16 -1.39
N ARG A 387 13.48 -13.37 -2.37
CA ARG A 387 13.85 -13.79 -3.73
C ARG A 387 14.45 -12.63 -4.51
N ASN A 388 15.10 -12.93 -5.64
CA ASN A 388 15.54 -11.91 -6.58
C ASN A 388 14.36 -11.49 -7.47
N ASP A 389 13.87 -10.26 -7.26
CA ASP A 389 12.74 -9.69 -8.01
C ASP A 389 12.82 -8.17 -8.08
N ASN A 390 12.04 -7.59 -9.00
CA ASN A 390 11.84 -6.15 -9.07
C ASN A 390 10.50 -5.68 -8.52
N SER A 391 9.56 -6.60 -8.21
CA SER A 391 8.18 -6.26 -7.83
C SER A 391 7.85 -6.76 -6.43
N TRP A 392 7.45 -5.85 -5.56
CA TRP A 392 7.27 -6.08 -4.13
C TRP A 392 5.99 -5.48 -3.60
N ILE A 393 5.55 -5.96 -2.44
CA ILE A 393 4.38 -5.49 -1.72
C ILE A 393 4.79 -5.03 -0.32
N LEU A 394 4.24 -3.89 0.10
CA LEU A 394 4.16 -3.50 1.50
C LEU A 394 2.70 -3.70 1.94
N ASP A 395 2.46 -4.80 2.66
CA ASP A 395 1.14 -5.11 3.21
C ASP A 395 0.92 -4.33 4.50
N ALA A 396 -0.11 -3.49 4.52
CA ALA A 396 -0.43 -2.61 5.63
C ALA A 396 -1.02 -3.36 6.85
N MET A 397 -1.57 -4.54 6.64
CA MET A 397 -2.23 -5.37 7.66
C MET A 397 -3.26 -4.60 8.52
N TYR A 398 -3.81 -3.50 8.02
CA TYR A 398 -4.67 -2.60 8.80
C TYR A 398 -5.92 -3.32 9.33
N LEU A 399 -6.41 -4.27 8.56
CA LEU A 399 -7.60 -5.04 8.92
C LEU A 399 -7.33 -6.10 10.00
N ASP A 400 -6.15 -6.57 10.18
CA ASP A 400 -5.80 -7.55 11.22
C ASP A 400 -5.29 -6.85 12.48
N MET A 401 -6.06 -6.90 13.57
CA MET A 401 -5.66 -6.32 14.85
C MET A 401 -4.36 -6.91 15.42
N ALA A 402 -4.08 -8.18 15.11
CA ALA A 402 -2.83 -8.82 15.50
C ALA A 402 -1.66 -8.49 14.56
N ARG A 403 -1.91 -7.88 13.40
CA ARG A 403 -0.91 -7.58 12.35
C ARG A 403 -0.09 -8.80 11.89
N MET A 404 -0.63 -10.02 11.95
CA MET A 404 0.13 -11.23 11.65
C MET A 404 -0.64 -12.34 10.93
N ARG A 405 -1.99 -12.32 10.90
CA ARG A 405 -2.79 -13.45 10.39
C ARG A 405 -2.38 -13.89 8.99
N ASN A 406 -2.26 -12.93 8.09
CA ASN A 406 -1.86 -13.19 6.70
C ASN A 406 -0.49 -13.88 6.65
N ARG A 407 0.49 -13.40 7.43
CA ARG A 407 1.84 -13.96 7.44
C ARG A 407 1.90 -15.32 8.11
N VAL A 408 1.28 -15.48 9.28
CA VAL A 408 1.17 -16.76 10.00
C VAL A 408 0.57 -17.83 9.09
N CYS A 409 -0.49 -17.50 8.36
CA CYS A 409 -1.13 -18.44 7.45
C CYS A 409 -0.21 -18.85 6.29
N PHE A 410 0.51 -17.90 5.66
CA PHE A 410 1.40 -18.25 4.56
C PHE A 410 2.64 -19.00 5.01
N ASP A 411 3.19 -18.68 6.17
CA ASP A 411 4.33 -19.41 6.69
C ASP A 411 3.94 -20.85 7.06
N LEU A 412 2.78 -21.00 7.69
CA LEU A 412 2.23 -22.33 7.98
C LEU A 412 1.97 -23.11 6.67
N TRP A 413 1.32 -22.48 5.69
CA TRP A 413 1.07 -23.05 4.37
C TRP A 413 2.35 -23.53 3.68
N ASN A 414 3.39 -22.71 3.69
CA ASN A 414 4.67 -23.02 3.06
C ASN A 414 5.41 -24.21 3.70
N THR A 415 5.03 -24.64 4.91
CA THR A 415 5.66 -25.81 5.55
C THR A 415 5.25 -27.12 4.89
N PHE A 416 4.04 -27.21 4.34
CA PHE A 416 3.49 -28.49 3.88
C PHE A 416 3.03 -28.50 2.42
N ASN A 417 2.68 -27.36 1.84
CA ASN A 417 2.25 -27.30 0.43
C ASN A 417 3.36 -26.91 -0.50
N LYS A 418 3.51 -27.64 -1.59
CA LYS A 418 4.47 -27.38 -2.66
C LYS A 418 3.82 -27.64 -4.02
N PRO A 419 4.22 -26.91 -5.08
CA PRO A 419 3.82 -27.25 -6.45
C PRO A 419 4.22 -28.69 -6.81
N TYR A 420 3.40 -29.40 -7.59
CA TYR A 420 3.62 -30.82 -7.93
C TYR A 420 4.93 -31.10 -8.67
N TYR A 421 5.55 -30.07 -9.20
CA TYR A 421 6.83 -30.11 -9.92
C TYR A 421 8.02 -29.57 -9.12
N VAL A 422 7.89 -29.50 -7.79
CA VAL A 422 8.94 -28.93 -6.92
C VAL A 422 10.27 -29.67 -7.05
N ASP A 423 10.26 -30.97 -7.36
CA ASP A 423 11.50 -31.76 -7.59
C ASP A 423 12.25 -31.29 -8.83
N GLU A 424 11.54 -30.81 -9.86
CA GLU A 424 12.13 -30.22 -11.07
C GLU A 424 12.47 -28.73 -10.86
N LYS A 425 11.73 -28.02 -10.04
CA LYS A 425 11.85 -26.59 -9.77
C LYS A 425 11.92 -26.35 -8.24
N PRO A 426 13.05 -26.63 -7.58
CA PRO A 426 13.14 -26.64 -6.11
C PRO A 426 12.87 -25.29 -5.44
N LYS A 427 12.95 -24.19 -6.17
CA LYS A 427 12.64 -22.85 -5.67
C LYS A 427 11.17 -22.45 -5.88
N ALA A 428 10.35 -23.28 -6.52
CA ALA A 428 8.94 -23.00 -6.69
C ALA A 428 8.21 -23.03 -5.35
N MET A 429 7.35 -22.03 -5.11
CA MET A 429 6.57 -21.90 -3.87
C MET A 429 5.12 -21.60 -4.20
N SER A 430 4.23 -22.08 -3.34
CA SER A 430 2.77 -21.90 -3.48
C SER A 430 2.19 -20.80 -2.59
N GLY A 431 2.96 -20.31 -1.60
CA GLY A 431 2.57 -19.21 -0.72
C GLY A 431 3.61 -18.10 -0.69
N THR A 432 3.20 -16.88 -0.40
CA THR A 432 4.10 -15.73 -0.30
C THR A 432 5.04 -15.84 0.90
N ARG A 433 6.17 -15.15 0.80
CA ARG A 433 7.12 -14.94 1.91
C ARG A 433 7.18 -13.47 2.23
N GLY A 434 7.55 -13.12 3.45
CA GLY A 434 7.68 -11.73 3.83
C GLY A 434 8.19 -11.56 5.26
N HIS A 435 8.61 -10.33 5.56
CA HIS A 435 9.13 -9.95 6.87
C HIS A 435 8.53 -8.64 7.32
N TYR A 436 8.42 -8.45 8.62
CA TYR A 436 8.08 -7.15 9.18
C TYR A 436 9.13 -6.11 8.80
N VAL A 437 8.65 -4.92 8.49
CA VAL A 437 9.46 -3.71 8.27
C VAL A 437 8.73 -2.52 8.86
N GLU A 438 9.46 -1.53 9.33
CA GLU A 438 8.93 -0.23 9.71
C GLU A 438 9.09 0.74 8.53
N VAL A 439 8.05 1.48 8.18
CA VAL A 439 7.99 2.23 6.92
C VAL A 439 7.85 3.72 7.18
N PHE A 440 8.68 4.50 6.48
CA PHE A 440 8.56 5.96 6.37
C PHE A 440 8.25 6.35 4.92
N VAL A 441 7.32 7.28 4.75
CA VAL A 441 7.00 7.87 3.44
C VAL A 441 7.13 9.39 3.57
N ASN A 442 8.03 9.98 2.80
CA ASN A 442 8.35 11.42 2.84
C ASN A 442 8.68 11.95 4.25
N GLY A 443 9.35 11.12 5.06
CA GLY A 443 9.71 11.45 6.44
C GLY A 443 8.60 11.22 7.47
N GLU A 444 7.40 10.82 7.06
CA GLU A 444 6.31 10.44 7.97
C GLU A 444 6.37 8.94 8.26
N TYR A 445 6.27 8.58 9.53
CA TYR A 445 6.19 7.18 9.94
C TYR A 445 4.82 6.58 9.61
N MET A 446 4.82 5.57 8.77
CA MET A 446 3.61 4.89 8.31
C MET A 446 3.26 3.64 9.12
N GLY A 447 4.13 3.24 10.04
CA GLY A 447 3.88 2.09 10.91
C GLY A 447 4.56 0.80 10.47
N LEU A 448 4.06 -0.30 11.02
CA LEU A 448 4.52 -1.67 10.80
C LEU A 448 3.87 -2.26 9.55
N PHE A 449 4.66 -2.76 8.61
CA PHE A 449 4.22 -3.43 7.38
C PHE A 449 4.86 -4.81 7.25
N ILE A 450 4.32 -5.65 6.38
CA ILE A 450 5.05 -6.79 5.82
C ILE A 450 5.56 -6.40 4.45
N LEU A 451 6.88 -6.44 4.26
CA LEU A 451 7.47 -6.47 2.94
C LEU A 451 7.44 -7.92 2.44
N SER A 452 6.75 -8.16 1.33
CA SER A 452 6.54 -9.51 0.80
C SER A 452 6.70 -9.59 -0.71
N ASP A 453 6.96 -10.81 -1.19
CA ASP A 453 6.78 -11.17 -2.58
C ASP A 453 5.29 -11.30 -2.94
N ARG A 454 5.00 -11.59 -4.19
CA ARG A 454 3.64 -11.74 -4.71
C ARG A 454 3.46 -13.07 -5.40
N ILE A 455 2.21 -13.52 -5.53
CA ILE A 455 1.88 -14.66 -6.38
C ILE A 455 2.02 -14.24 -7.83
N ASP A 456 2.97 -14.85 -8.51
CA ASP A 456 3.28 -14.60 -9.91
C ASP A 456 3.99 -15.79 -10.56
N ARG A 457 4.35 -15.62 -11.83
CA ARG A 457 5.07 -16.62 -12.60
C ARG A 457 6.41 -17.02 -11.97
N LYS A 458 7.15 -16.08 -11.41
CA LYS A 458 8.48 -16.32 -10.81
C LYS A 458 8.37 -17.15 -9.54
N GLN A 459 7.35 -16.87 -8.70
CA GLN A 459 7.13 -17.61 -7.47
C GLN A 459 6.82 -19.08 -7.73
N TYR A 460 5.90 -19.34 -8.66
CA TYR A 460 5.55 -20.70 -9.06
C TYR A 460 6.57 -21.32 -10.04
N GLN A 461 7.51 -20.55 -10.58
CA GLN A 461 8.45 -20.98 -11.62
C GLN A 461 7.77 -21.67 -12.80
N ILE A 462 6.61 -21.20 -13.22
CA ILE A 462 5.88 -21.72 -14.37
C ILE A 462 6.51 -21.23 -15.67
N GLU A 463 6.27 -21.99 -16.75
CA GLU A 463 6.88 -21.72 -18.04
C GLU A 463 6.38 -20.39 -18.65
N PRO A 464 7.28 -19.60 -19.29
CA PRO A 464 6.89 -18.38 -19.99
C PRO A 464 5.90 -18.61 -21.12
N GLU A 465 6.04 -19.76 -21.81
CA GLU A 465 5.15 -20.20 -22.86
C GLU A 465 4.28 -21.35 -22.39
N GLY A 466 2.96 -21.19 -22.55
CA GLY A 466 2.00 -22.18 -22.10
C GLY A 466 1.65 -22.13 -20.61
N GLY A 467 2.32 -21.31 -19.83
CA GLY A 467 1.94 -21.05 -18.42
C GLY A 467 0.81 -20.03 -18.33
N TYR A 468 -0.09 -20.23 -17.35
CA TYR A 468 -1.19 -19.28 -17.07
C TYR A 468 -1.42 -19.14 -15.58
N ILE A 469 -1.75 -17.92 -15.17
CA ILE A 469 -2.27 -17.60 -13.83
C ILE A 469 -3.54 -16.78 -13.99
N TYR A 470 -4.61 -17.24 -13.38
CA TYR A 470 -5.87 -16.52 -13.29
C TYR A 470 -6.20 -16.23 -11.83
N LYS A 471 -6.81 -15.09 -11.57
CA LYS A 471 -7.22 -14.65 -10.24
C LYS A 471 -8.73 -14.39 -10.21
N ALA A 472 -9.41 -15.00 -9.28
CA ALA A 472 -10.79 -14.70 -8.97
C ALA A 472 -10.86 -13.48 -8.03
N LYS A 473 -11.55 -12.42 -8.47
CA LYS A 473 -11.61 -11.11 -7.78
C LYS A 473 -12.96 -10.84 -7.11
N GLY A 474 -13.97 -11.63 -7.42
CA GLY A 474 -15.33 -11.37 -7.00
C GLY A 474 -16.09 -12.58 -6.48
N TRP A 475 -17.41 -12.47 -6.50
CA TRP A 475 -18.35 -13.42 -5.92
C TRP A 475 -19.31 -14.01 -6.96
N THR A 476 -18.89 -14.03 -8.22
CA THR A 476 -19.70 -14.53 -9.34
C THR A 476 -19.80 -16.05 -9.33
N GLN A 477 -20.73 -16.59 -10.09
CA GLN A 477 -20.83 -18.05 -10.30
C GLN A 477 -19.54 -18.63 -10.89
N ALA A 478 -18.83 -17.86 -11.72
CA ALA A 478 -17.55 -18.28 -12.29
C ALA A 478 -16.46 -18.39 -11.21
N CYS A 479 -16.38 -17.43 -10.30
CA CYS A 479 -15.45 -17.48 -9.16
C CYS A 479 -15.75 -18.68 -8.24
N TYR A 480 -17.02 -19.03 -8.07
CA TYR A 480 -17.45 -20.22 -7.33
C TYR A 480 -17.36 -21.54 -8.12
N LEU A 481 -16.86 -21.52 -9.36
CA LEU A 481 -16.82 -22.66 -10.27
C LEU A 481 -18.20 -23.29 -10.53
N GLN A 482 -19.26 -22.51 -10.49
CA GLN A 482 -20.65 -22.97 -10.73
C GLN A 482 -21.09 -22.81 -12.18
N GLY A 483 -20.33 -22.08 -12.98
CA GLY A 483 -20.64 -21.73 -14.38
C GLY A 483 -20.27 -20.28 -14.67
N TYR A 484 -20.53 -19.84 -15.89
CA TYR A 484 -20.23 -18.46 -16.30
C TYR A 484 -21.20 -18.01 -17.41
N SER A 485 -21.39 -16.70 -17.52
CA SER A 485 -22.02 -16.05 -18.69
C SER A 485 -21.02 -15.92 -19.84
N ALA A 486 -21.47 -15.51 -21.00
CA ALA A 486 -20.61 -15.28 -22.16
C ALA A 486 -19.53 -14.22 -21.80
N ARG A 487 -18.30 -14.44 -22.28
CA ARG A 487 -17.19 -13.51 -22.10
C ARG A 487 -17.44 -12.21 -22.83
N SER A 488 -17.01 -11.08 -22.26
CA SER A 488 -16.92 -9.82 -22.97
C SER A 488 -15.84 -9.89 -24.05
N SER A 489 -16.14 -9.42 -25.26
CA SER A 489 -15.17 -9.35 -26.36
C SER A 489 -14.27 -8.11 -26.27
N ASN A 490 -14.59 -7.17 -25.38
CA ASN A 490 -13.92 -5.87 -25.30
C ASN A 490 -12.94 -5.75 -24.12
N ASN A 491 -12.76 -6.83 -23.37
CA ASN A 491 -11.87 -6.83 -22.23
C ASN A 491 -10.53 -7.47 -22.57
N ASP A 492 -9.43 -6.79 -22.27
CA ASP A 492 -8.10 -7.21 -22.63
C ASP A 492 -7.54 -8.32 -21.74
N TYR A 493 -7.87 -8.37 -20.45
CA TYR A 493 -7.37 -9.40 -19.53
C TYR A 493 -8.28 -9.72 -18.33
N LEU A 494 -9.37 -8.97 -18.15
CA LEU A 494 -10.43 -9.28 -17.20
C LEU A 494 -11.58 -9.95 -17.92
N TRP A 495 -12.09 -11.02 -17.36
CA TRP A 495 -13.32 -11.63 -17.79
C TRP A 495 -14.49 -10.98 -17.02
N ASP A 496 -15.03 -9.88 -17.54
CA ASP A 496 -15.93 -8.96 -16.83
C ASP A 496 -17.06 -9.63 -16.06
N SER A 497 -17.90 -10.39 -16.75
CA SER A 497 -19.04 -11.05 -16.11
C SER A 497 -18.65 -12.18 -15.17
N ALA A 498 -17.42 -12.64 -15.25
CA ALA A 498 -16.85 -13.69 -14.42
C ALA A 498 -16.09 -13.15 -13.22
N GLU A 499 -15.65 -11.88 -13.25
CA GLU A 499 -14.73 -11.27 -12.29
C GLU A 499 -13.45 -12.10 -12.12
N ILE A 500 -12.95 -12.66 -13.22
CA ILE A 500 -11.70 -13.41 -13.27
C ILE A 500 -10.72 -12.65 -14.15
N GLU A 501 -9.55 -12.36 -13.60
CA GLU A 501 -8.45 -11.68 -14.26
C GLU A 501 -7.36 -12.67 -14.66
N GLN A 502 -6.72 -12.45 -15.82
CA GLN A 502 -5.50 -13.16 -16.19
C GLN A 502 -4.30 -12.36 -15.67
N GLU A 503 -3.63 -12.89 -14.67
CA GLU A 503 -2.42 -12.29 -14.08
C GLU A 503 -1.16 -12.66 -14.87
N PHE A 504 -1.19 -13.78 -15.58
CA PHE A 504 -0.10 -14.21 -16.45
C PHE A 504 -0.65 -15.09 -17.61
N PRO A 505 -0.16 -14.92 -18.85
CA PRO A 505 0.72 -13.83 -19.32
C PRO A 505 0.10 -12.47 -19.11
N ASP A 506 0.94 -11.49 -18.74
CA ASP A 506 0.53 -10.11 -18.49
C ASP A 506 0.18 -9.42 -19.83
N ALA A 507 -0.79 -8.55 -19.83
CA ALA A 507 -1.13 -7.70 -20.98
C ALA A 507 0.05 -6.79 -21.38
N ASP A 508 0.84 -6.35 -20.41
CA ASP A 508 2.06 -5.56 -20.63
C ASP A 508 3.14 -6.30 -21.43
N ASP A 509 3.11 -7.64 -21.43
CA ASP A 509 3.98 -8.48 -22.26
C ASP A 509 3.53 -8.55 -23.73
N GLY A 510 2.50 -7.81 -24.13
CA GLY A 510 1.93 -7.76 -25.49
C GLY A 510 1.19 -9.02 -25.91
N LYS A 511 0.92 -9.93 -24.99
CA LYS A 511 0.16 -11.18 -25.26
C LYS A 511 -1.32 -10.94 -25.04
N LYS A 512 -2.14 -11.38 -26.01
CA LYS A 512 -3.59 -11.32 -25.88
C LYS A 512 -4.08 -12.25 -24.75
N PRO A 513 -5.03 -11.80 -23.91
CA PRO A 513 -5.63 -12.64 -22.89
C PRO A 513 -6.29 -13.89 -23.46
N ASN A 514 -6.16 -14.99 -22.75
CA ASN A 514 -6.74 -16.28 -23.12
C ASN A 514 -7.46 -16.92 -21.92
N PHE A 515 -8.77 -16.72 -21.84
CA PHE A 515 -9.59 -17.31 -20.79
C PHE A 515 -10.12 -18.71 -21.10
N ASN A 516 -9.77 -19.31 -22.25
CA ASN A 516 -10.29 -20.63 -22.65
C ASN A 516 -9.92 -21.72 -21.65
N HIS A 517 -8.71 -21.66 -21.09
CA HIS A 517 -8.25 -22.65 -20.10
C HIS A 517 -9.05 -22.56 -18.80
N MET A 518 -9.35 -21.32 -18.34
CA MET A 518 -10.17 -21.12 -17.15
C MET A 518 -11.63 -21.51 -17.39
N ALA A 519 -12.17 -21.15 -18.54
CA ALA A 519 -13.52 -21.55 -18.94
C ALA A 519 -13.66 -23.09 -19.03
N ASP A 520 -12.67 -23.77 -19.64
CA ASP A 520 -12.62 -25.24 -19.72
C ASP A 520 -12.54 -25.87 -18.32
N PHE A 521 -11.82 -25.27 -17.39
CA PHE A 521 -11.76 -25.73 -15.99
C PHE A 521 -13.09 -25.53 -15.26
N ILE A 522 -13.70 -24.35 -15.39
CA ILE A 522 -15.03 -24.09 -14.81
C ILE A 522 -16.07 -25.06 -15.35
N ASP A 523 -16.07 -25.31 -16.66
CA ASP A 523 -16.98 -26.27 -17.32
C ASP A 523 -16.74 -27.70 -16.81
N PHE A 524 -15.50 -28.10 -16.64
CA PHE A 524 -15.16 -29.40 -16.05
C PHE A 524 -15.75 -29.53 -14.64
N VAL A 525 -15.58 -28.52 -13.77
CA VAL A 525 -16.09 -28.58 -12.39
C VAL A 525 -17.62 -28.49 -12.34
N SER A 526 -18.21 -27.60 -13.14
CA SER A 526 -19.66 -27.30 -13.06
C SER A 526 -20.56 -28.27 -13.81
N LYS A 527 -20.11 -28.75 -14.99
CA LYS A 527 -20.97 -29.47 -15.95
C LYS A 527 -20.70 -30.98 -16.02
N SER A 528 -19.53 -31.46 -15.56
CA SER A 528 -19.21 -32.88 -15.62
C SER A 528 -20.17 -33.72 -14.78
N SER A 529 -20.64 -34.85 -15.34
CA SER A 529 -21.28 -35.88 -14.53
C SER A 529 -20.35 -36.40 -13.44
N LYS A 530 -20.88 -37.02 -12.42
CA LYS A 530 -20.08 -37.57 -11.31
C LYS A 530 -18.99 -38.51 -11.83
N SER A 531 -19.38 -39.46 -12.73
CA SER A 531 -18.43 -40.43 -13.32
C SER A 531 -17.35 -39.77 -14.15
N ASN A 532 -17.68 -38.78 -14.99
CA ASN A 532 -16.71 -38.08 -15.81
C ASN A 532 -15.78 -37.21 -14.93
N PHE A 533 -16.31 -36.58 -13.90
CA PHE A 533 -15.51 -35.78 -12.97
C PHE A 533 -14.52 -36.63 -12.20
N SER A 534 -14.96 -37.76 -11.65
CA SER A 534 -14.08 -38.69 -10.93
C SER A 534 -12.98 -39.25 -11.84
N ALA A 535 -13.35 -39.75 -13.03
CA ALA A 535 -12.42 -40.40 -13.97
C ALA A 535 -11.32 -39.44 -14.48
N ASN A 536 -11.62 -38.14 -14.58
CA ASN A 536 -10.69 -37.15 -15.14
C ASN A 536 -10.10 -36.20 -14.09
N PHE A 537 -10.42 -36.36 -12.80
CA PHE A 537 -10.00 -35.42 -11.74
C PHE A 537 -8.48 -35.23 -11.73
N SER A 538 -7.71 -36.29 -11.58
CA SER A 538 -6.25 -36.25 -11.45
C SER A 538 -5.52 -35.76 -12.71
N SER A 539 -6.17 -35.81 -13.89
CA SER A 539 -5.62 -35.26 -15.14
C SER A 539 -5.89 -33.76 -15.31
N ARG A 540 -6.91 -33.23 -14.62
CA ARG A 540 -7.38 -31.85 -14.73
C ARG A 540 -7.06 -30.98 -13.52
N VAL A 541 -6.80 -31.61 -12.39
CA VAL A 541 -6.57 -30.95 -11.10
C VAL A 541 -5.27 -31.47 -10.50
N ASP A 542 -4.47 -30.59 -9.98
CA ASP A 542 -3.40 -31.00 -9.07
C ASP A 542 -4.02 -31.43 -7.75
N GLU A 543 -4.09 -32.73 -7.54
CA GLU A 543 -4.79 -33.37 -6.43
C GLU A 543 -4.23 -32.91 -5.09
N ASN A 544 -2.89 -32.84 -4.95
CA ASN A 544 -2.23 -32.44 -3.72
C ASN A 544 -2.57 -30.96 -3.37
N SER A 545 -2.48 -30.08 -4.35
CA SER A 545 -2.83 -28.66 -4.18
C SER A 545 -4.27 -28.50 -3.69
N VAL A 546 -5.23 -29.23 -4.26
CA VAL A 546 -6.64 -29.13 -3.88
C VAL A 546 -6.92 -29.78 -2.53
N ILE A 547 -6.31 -30.93 -2.21
CA ILE A 547 -6.42 -31.56 -0.91
C ILE A 547 -5.91 -30.62 0.19
N ASP A 548 -4.70 -30.10 0.01
CA ASP A 548 -4.08 -29.19 0.99
C ASP A 548 -4.91 -27.90 1.15
N THR A 549 -5.40 -27.32 0.04
CA THR A 549 -6.26 -26.13 0.09
C THR A 549 -7.59 -26.41 0.78
N PHE A 550 -8.21 -27.57 0.50
CA PHE A 550 -9.44 -27.98 1.17
C PHE A 550 -9.25 -28.11 2.68
N ILE A 551 -8.18 -28.79 3.11
CA ILE A 551 -7.84 -28.94 4.54
C ILE A 551 -7.59 -27.56 5.15
N PHE A 552 -6.73 -26.76 4.52
CA PHE A 552 -6.28 -25.50 5.09
C PHE A 552 -7.38 -24.45 5.19
N LEU A 553 -8.16 -24.23 4.13
CA LEU A 553 -9.28 -23.28 4.19
C LEU A 553 -10.38 -23.72 5.16
N ASN A 554 -10.58 -25.04 5.33
CA ASN A 554 -11.45 -25.54 6.39
C ASN A 554 -10.86 -25.36 7.77
N LEU A 555 -9.54 -25.40 7.94
CA LEU A 555 -8.86 -25.17 9.21
C LEU A 555 -8.92 -23.70 9.63
N ILE A 556 -8.53 -22.79 8.74
CA ILE A 556 -8.47 -21.36 9.06
C ILE A 556 -9.81 -20.62 8.94
N LEU A 557 -10.82 -21.26 8.34
CA LEU A 557 -12.11 -20.67 7.93
C LEU A 557 -11.94 -19.40 7.10
N GLY A 558 -11.30 -19.56 5.93
CA GLY A 558 -11.04 -18.47 4.99
C GLY A 558 -12.32 -18.06 4.25
N TYR A 559 -13.23 -17.34 4.91
CA TYR A 559 -14.55 -16.96 4.36
C TYR A 559 -14.47 -16.13 3.07
N ASP A 560 -13.38 -15.39 2.87
CA ASP A 560 -13.13 -14.60 1.66
C ASP A 560 -12.28 -15.35 0.61
N ASN A 561 -11.95 -16.63 0.84
CA ASN A 561 -10.95 -17.37 0.06
C ASN A 561 -11.51 -18.57 -0.72
N ALA A 562 -12.82 -18.79 -0.69
CA ALA A 562 -13.46 -19.76 -1.56
C ALA A 562 -14.31 -19.01 -2.59
N GLY A 563 -13.77 -18.87 -3.79
CA GLY A 563 -14.37 -18.12 -4.89
C GLY A 563 -13.69 -16.77 -5.14
N ARG A 564 -13.40 -15.98 -4.13
CA ARG A 564 -12.61 -14.76 -4.22
C ARG A 564 -11.21 -14.98 -3.63
N ASN A 565 -10.27 -14.08 -3.90
CA ASN A 565 -8.90 -14.17 -3.40
C ASN A 565 -8.23 -15.53 -3.68
N THR A 566 -8.53 -16.09 -4.83
CA THR A 566 -8.12 -17.43 -5.28
C THR A 566 -7.37 -17.31 -6.58
N PHE A 567 -6.24 -18.01 -6.68
CA PHE A 567 -5.49 -18.14 -7.92
C PHE A 567 -5.65 -19.54 -8.51
N TRP A 568 -5.73 -19.59 -9.84
CA TRP A 568 -5.74 -20.80 -10.64
C TRP A 568 -4.51 -20.82 -11.52
N ILE A 569 -3.62 -21.76 -11.27
CA ILE A 569 -2.29 -21.80 -11.88
C ILE A 569 -2.15 -23.03 -12.76
N LEU A 570 -1.76 -22.82 -14.01
CA LEU A 570 -1.39 -23.87 -14.97
C LEU A 570 0.08 -23.72 -15.32
N ARG A 571 0.86 -24.75 -15.06
CA ARG A 571 2.32 -24.72 -15.31
C ARG A 571 2.62 -24.57 -16.80
N ASN A 572 2.08 -25.46 -17.61
CA ASN A 572 2.23 -25.46 -19.07
C ASN A 572 1.06 -26.23 -19.71
N VAL A 573 0.14 -25.52 -20.35
CA VAL A 573 -1.05 -26.13 -20.97
C VAL A 573 -0.75 -26.99 -22.18
N ASN A 574 0.46 -26.89 -22.76
CA ASN A 574 0.91 -27.75 -23.86
C ASN A 574 1.29 -29.15 -23.37
N GLU A 575 1.62 -29.30 -22.08
CA GLU A 575 2.02 -30.55 -21.45
C GLU A 575 0.92 -31.15 -20.58
N SER A 576 0.22 -30.29 -19.83
CA SER A 576 -0.79 -30.72 -18.86
C SER A 576 -1.85 -29.67 -18.66
N LYS A 577 -3.09 -30.11 -18.49
CA LYS A 577 -4.23 -29.28 -18.11
C LYS A 577 -4.49 -29.23 -16.59
N LYS A 578 -3.53 -29.71 -15.80
CA LYS A 578 -3.66 -29.70 -14.34
C LYS A 578 -3.66 -28.29 -13.80
N VAL A 579 -4.71 -27.96 -13.07
CA VAL A 579 -4.89 -26.68 -12.41
C VAL A 579 -4.48 -26.81 -10.96
N MET A 580 -3.58 -25.96 -10.50
CA MET A 580 -3.26 -25.79 -9.07
C MET A 580 -4.10 -24.66 -8.48
N HIS A 581 -4.41 -24.78 -7.20
CA HIS A 581 -5.16 -23.80 -6.43
C HIS A 581 -4.20 -22.98 -5.55
N GLY A 582 -4.16 -21.67 -5.75
CA GLY A 582 -3.35 -20.73 -4.97
C GLY A 582 -4.20 -19.87 -4.04
N LEU A 583 -3.64 -19.50 -2.90
CA LEU A 583 -4.29 -18.72 -1.84
C LEU A 583 -3.79 -17.27 -1.85
N TRP A 584 -4.67 -16.36 -1.47
CA TRP A 584 -4.36 -14.94 -1.34
C TRP A 584 -5.21 -14.28 -0.25
N ASP A 585 -4.66 -13.22 0.42
CA ASP A 585 -5.41 -12.33 1.31
C ASP A 585 -6.04 -13.07 2.50
N LEU A 586 -5.17 -13.64 3.36
CA LEU A 586 -5.55 -14.46 4.51
C LEU A 586 -5.60 -13.62 5.81
N ASP A 587 -6.12 -12.41 5.77
CA ASP A 587 -6.25 -11.53 6.93
C ASP A 587 -7.57 -11.71 7.70
N GLY A 588 -8.64 -12.08 6.99
CA GLY A 588 -9.97 -12.36 7.54
C GLY A 588 -10.19 -13.85 7.89
N VAL A 589 -9.31 -14.44 8.72
CA VAL A 589 -9.28 -15.86 9.07
C VAL A 589 -8.97 -16.06 10.55
N LEU A 590 -8.83 -17.30 10.99
CA LEU A 590 -8.40 -17.66 12.36
C LEU A 590 -9.25 -16.95 13.44
N GLY A 591 -10.56 -17.08 13.30
CA GLY A 591 -11.51 -16.53 14.26
C GLY A 591 -12.07 -15.15 13.89
N ARG A 592 -11.64 -14.56 12.81
CA ARG A 592 -12.20 -13.32 12.26
C ARG A 592 -12.71 -13.57 10.84
N ASP A 593 -13.74 -12.85 10.44
CA ASP A 593 -14.14 -12.74 9.05
C ASP A 593 -13.59 -11.45 8.43
N TRP A 594 -13.90 -11.21 7.18
CA TRP A 594 -13.51 -10.00 6.44
C TRP A 594 -14.10 -8.70 7.01
N ASN A 595 -15.16 -8.79 7.87
CA ASN A 595 -15.72 -7.67 8.64
C ASN A 595 -15.14 -7.59 10.05
N ARG A 596 -14.19 -8.45 10.42
CA ARG A 596 -13.59 -8.59 11.74
C ARG A 596 -14.55 -9.02 12.85
N VAL A 597 -15.69 -9.52 12.48
CA VAL A 597 -16.59 -10.19 13.42
C VAL A 597 -15.95 -11.51 13.83
N THR A 598 -16.07 -11.86 15.12
CA THR A 598 -15.60 -13.15 15.61
C THR A 598 -16.38 -14.28 14.97
N THR A 599 -15.67 -15.31 14.52
CA THR A 599 -16.26 -16.50 13.91
C THR A 599 -16.16 -17.70 14.85
N SER A 600 -17.16 -18.60 14.78
CA SER A 600 -17.16 -19.80 15.60
C SER A 600 -16.20 -20.87 15.05
N ALA A 601 -15.32 -21.36 15.89
CA ALA A 601 -14.45 -22.51 15.59
C ALA A 601 -15.22 -23.81 15.33
N THR A 602 -16.49 -23.90 15.77
CA THR A 602 -17.31 -25.13 15.72
C THR A 602 -18.16 -25.27 14.46
N VAL A 603 -18.02 -24.35 13.49
CA VAL A 603 -18.69 -24.41 12.18
C VAL A 603 -18.39 -25.74 11.47
N GLY A 604 -19.36 -26.28 10.76
CA GLY A 604 -19.24 -27.49 9.96
C GLY A 604 -18.27 -27.35 8.79
N TRP A 605 -18.48 -28.16 7.75
CA TRP A 605 -17.71 -28.03 6.51
C TRP A 605 -17.85 -26.63 5.94
N TYR A 606 -16.71 -26.02 5.63
CA TYR A 606 -16.63 -24.79 4.86
C TYR A 606 -16.44 -25.13 3.39
N TYR A 607 -17.39 -24.73 2.56
CA TYR A 607 -17.32 -24.92 1.11
C TYR A 607 -17.81 -23.68 0.34
N GLY A 608 -17.55 -22.50 0.89
CA GLY A 608 -17.92 -21.21 0.26
C GLY A 608 -18.83 -20.40 1.15
N ASN A 609 -18.93 -19.16 0.74
CA ASN A 609 -19.39 -18.07 1.55
C ASN A 609 -20.76 -18.28 2.13
N ASN A 610 -20.84 -17.79 3.36
CA ASN A 610 -22.01 -17.41 4.13
C ASN A 610 -23.30 -18.02 3.59
N PRO A 611 -24.01 -18.83 4.37
CA PRO A 611 -25.30 -19.31 3.97
C PRO A 611 -26.22 -18.11 3.74
N THR A 612 -26.23 -17.57 2.52
CA THR A 612 -27.33 -16.71 2.13
C THR A 612 -28.60 -17.55 2.30
N PRO A 613 -29.72 -16.95 2.71
CA PRO A 613 -30.98 -17.67 2.84
C PRO A 613 -31.41 -18.42 1.57
N SER A 614 -30.79 -18.09 0.42
CA SER A 614 -31.03 -18.74 -0.87
C SER A 614 -30.18 -19.99 -1.14
N GLY A 615 -29.13 -20.28 -0.34
CA GLY A 615 -28.31 -21.50 -0.46
C GLY A 615 -27.53 -21.67 -1.77
N THR A 616 -27.38 -20.61 -2.57
CA THR A 616 -26.86 -20.69 -3.94
C THR A 616 -25.36 -20.40 -4.08
N ASN A 617 -24.75 -19.76 -3.07
CA ASN A 617 -23.34 -19.34 -3.14
C ASN A 617 -22.46 -20.34 -2.39
N TYR A 618 -22.01 -21.37 -3.08
CA TYR A 618 -21.06 -22.35 -2.57
C TYR A 618 -19.96 -22.63 -3.59
N PHE A 619 -18.77 -22.89 -3.10
CA PHE A 619 -17.64 -23.25 -3.95
C PHE A 619 -17.80 -24.68 -4.48
N LYS A 620 -18.10 -24.80 -5.76
CA LYS A 620 -18.56 -26.05 -6.39
C LYS A 620 -17.54 -27.18 -6.23
N LEU A 621 -16.25 -26.88 -6.32
CA LEU A 621 -15.20 -27.89 -6.20
C LEU A 621 -15.22 -28.53 -4.81
N PHE A 622 -15.28 -27.74 -3.75
CA PHE A 622 -15.34 -28.28 -2.37
C PHE A 622 -16.65 -29.01 -2.09
N LYS A 623 -17.76 -28.49 -2.62
CA LYS A 623 -19.04 -29.19 -2.52
C LYS A 623 -18.98 -30.58 -3.12
N ARG A 624 -18.38 -30.72 -4.33
CA ARG A 624 -18.21 -32.02 -5.00
C ARG A 624 -17.30 -32.98 -4.23
N ILE A 625 -16.26 -32.45 -3.55
CA ILE A 625 -15.41 -33.23 -2.65
C ILE A 625 -16.23 -33.79 -1.47
N ILE A 626 -17.01 -32.93 -0.82
CA ILE A 626 -17.84 -33.31 0.35
C ILE A 626 -18.92 -34.29 -0.05
N ASP A 627 -19.50 -34.13 -1.23
CA ASP A 627 -20.53 -35.06 -1.77
C ASP A 627 -19.94 -36.41 -2.24
N GLY A 628 -18.62 -36.57 -2.21
CA GLY A 628 -17.95 -37.80 -2.64
C GLY A 628 -18.03 -38.01 -4.16
N ASP A 629 -17.95 -36.95 -4.95
CA ASP A 629 -18.01 -37.02 -6.41
C ASP A 629 -16.73 -37.59 -7.06
N VAL A 630 -15.63 -37.67 -6.31
CA VAL A 630 -14.37 -38.27 -6.75
C VAL A 630 -14.08 -39.48 -5.89
N GLU A 631 -14.01 -40.65 -6.49
CA GLU A 631 -13.76 -41.91 -5.80
C GLU A 631 -12.41 -41.92 -5.07
N GLY A 632 -12.40 -42.30 -3.81
CA GLY A 632 -11.23 -42.38 -2.96
C GLY A 632 -10.60 -41.06 -2.54
N LEU A 633 -11.08 -39.88 -3.03
CA LEU A 633 -10.49 -38.59 -2.68
C LEU A 633 -10.74 -38.22 -1.21
N GLN A 634 -11.90 -38.57 -0.67
CA GLN A 634 -12.20 -38.31 0.74
C GLN A 634 -11.24 -39.06 1.65
N GLN A 635 -10.92 -40.33 1.32
CA GLN A 635 -9.92 -41.09 2.06
C GLN A 635 -8.53 -40.43 1.99
N LYS A 636 -8.10 -39.99 0.80
CA LYS A 636 -6.81 -39.27 0.64
C LYS A 636 -6.75 -37.99 1.47
N ILE A 637 -7.87 -37.25 1.55
CA ILE A 637 -7.98 -36.05 2.39
C ILE A 637 -7.83 -36.43 3.88
N TYR A 638 -8.50 -37.51 4.31
CA TYR A 638 -8.37 -38.00 5.67
C TYR A 638 -6.93 -38.43 5.99
N ASP A 639 -6.29 -39.20 5.12
CA ASP A 639 -4.92 -39.64 5.30
C ASP A 639 -3.94 -38.45 5.37
N ARG A 640 -4.16 -37.46 4.50
CA ARG A 640 -3.36 -36.22 4.49
C ARG A 640 -3.57 -35.41 5.77
N TRP A 641 -4.82 -35.31 6.25
CA TRP A 641 -5.13 -34.68 7.53
C TRP A 641 -4.41 -35.37 8.68
N MET A 642 -4.45 -36.70 8.73
CA MET A 642 -3.78 -37.48 9.76
C MET A 642 -2.25 -37.29 9.72
N ALA A 643 -1.67 -37.12 8.55
CA ALA A 643 -0.25 -36.82 8.41
C ALA A 643 0.12 -35.41 8.88
N LEU A 644 -0.78 -34.41 8.71
CA LEU A 644 -0.49 -33.01 8.99
C LEU A 644 -0.85 -32.56 10.40
N LYS A 645 -1.96 -33.05 10.96
CA LYS A 645 -2.58 -32.50 12.19
C LYS A 645 -1.67 -32.51 13.41
N ASP A 646 -0.82 -33.53 13.54
CA ASP A 646 0.11 -33.71 14.68
C ASP A 646 1.55 -33.31 14.30
N ASN A 647 1.76 -32.82 13.08
CA ASN A 647 3.05 -32.39 12.52
C ASN A 647 3.05 -30.90 12.15
N GLU A 648 2.88 -30.58 10.86
CA GLU A 648 2.98 -29.19 10.37
C GLU A 648 1.84 -28.31 10.92
N LEU A 649 0.66 -28.86 11.05
CA LEU A 649 -0.53 -28.16 11.56
C LEU A 649 -0.74 -28.34 13.07
N ALA A 650 0.20 -28.97 13.79
CA ALA A 650 0.06 -29.18 15.23
C ALA A 650 -0.14 -27.84 15.97
N PRO A 651 -1.08 -27.77 16.93
CA PRO A 651 -1.34 -26.55 17.70
C PRO A 651 -0.10 -25.94 18.34
N ALA A 652 0.87 -26.77 18.74
CA ALA A 652 2.11 -26.30 19.32
C ALA A 652 2.96 -25.49 18.30
N LYS A 653 3.05 -25.97 17.04
CA LYS A 653 3.77 -25.25 15.98
C LYS A 653 3.06 -23.96 15.58
N PHE A 654 1.73 -24.02 15.47
CA PHE A 654 0.93 -22.82 15.19
C PHE A 654 1.12 -21.78 16.31
N ASN A 655 1.00 -22.19 17.57
CA ASN A 655 1.18 -21.28 18.70
C ASN A 655 2.58 -20.69 18.74
N ALA A 656 3.63 -21.49 18.48
CA ALA A 656 5.00 -21.00 18.41
C ALA A 656 5.19 -19.96 17.28
N LEU A 657 4.56 -20.15 16.13
CA LEU A 657 4.61 -19.21 15.04
C LEU A 657 3.89 -17.90 15.37
N VAL A 658 2.73 -17.97 16.04
CA VAL A 658 2.01 -16.78 16.52
C VAL A 658 2.84 -16.04 17.58
N ASP A 659 3.48 -16.77 18.50
CA ASP A 659 4.37 -16.18 19.51
C ASP A 659 5.57 -15.49 18.87
N TYR A 660 6.20 -16.13 17.90
CA TYR A 660 7.32 -15.55 17.14
C TYR A 660 6.95 -14.18 16.54
N TYR A 661 5.81 -14.07 15.88
CA TYR A 661 5.37 -12.79 15.30
C TYR A 661 4.96 -11.77 16.36
N ALA A 662 4.33 -12.21 17.45
CA ALA A 662 4.00 -11.32 18.56
C ALA A 662 5.26 -10.79 19.26
N GLU A 663 6.24 -11.66 19.49
CA GLU A 663 7.52 -11.29 20.10
C GLU A 663 8.31 -10.30 19.26
N GLN A 664 8.39 -10.48 17.95
CA GLN A 664 9.03 -9.50 17.06
C GLN A 664 8.42 -8.10 17.18
N GLN A 665 7.10 -8.01 17.25
CA GLN A 665 6.41 -6.72 17.42
C GLN A 665 6.70 -6.07 18.78
N ILE A 666 6.76 -6.89 19.84
CA ILE A 666 6.97 -6.41 21.22
C ILE A 666 8.42 -6.02 21.44
N THR A 667 9.35 -6.91 21.14
CA THR A 667 10.78 -6.71 21.43
C THR A 667 11.38 -5.56 20.60
N SER A 668 10.92 -5.36 19.36
CA SER A 668 11.34 -4.23 18.55
C SER A 668 10.72 -2.89 19.00
N GLY A 669 9.70 -2.90 19.86
CA GLY A 669 8.88 -1.73 20.17
C GLY A 669 7.97 -1.25 19.03
N ALA A 670 7.95 -1.96 17.90
CA ALA A 670 7.16 -1.58 16.72
C ALA A 670 5.65 -1.63 16.99
N ARG A 671 5.21 -2.52 17.90
CA ARG A 671 3.82 -2.59 18.34
C ARG A 671 3.31 -1.29 18.93
N ASP A 672 4.08 -0.70 19.85
CA ASP A 672 3.69 0.53 20.54
C ASP A 672 3.67 1.70 19.57
N ARG A 673 4.65 1.77 18.64
CA ARG A 673 4.69 2.77 17.58
C ARG A 673 3.54 2.63 16.58
N GLU A 674 3.20 1.41 16.18
CA GLU A 674 2.02 1.13 15.33
C GLU A 674 0.72 1.58 15.99
N ILE A 675 0.55 1.25 17.28
CA ILE A 675 -0.61 1.65 18.07
C ILE A 675 -0.67 3.18 18.19
N ALA A 676 0.45 3.83 18.53
CA ALA A 676 0.51 5.28 18.66
C ALA A 676 0.12 5.97 17.35
N ARG A 677 0.56 5.42 16.21
CA ARG A 677 0.29 5.99 14.88
C ARG A 677 -1.15 5.82 14.41
N TRP A 678 -1.79 4.68 14.68
CA TRP A 678 -3.05 4.33 14.02
C TRP A 678 -4.26 4.15 14.94
N ARG A 679 -4.09 4.10 16.26
CA ARG A 679 -5.21 3.82 17.19
C ARG A 679 -6.36 4.82 17.10
N GLU A 680 -6.06 6.09 16.88
CA GLU A 680 -7.12 7.11 16.81
C GLU A 680 -8.02 6.87 15.59
N GLU A 681 -7.43 6.62 14.43
CA GLU A 681 -8.14 6.30 13.20
C GLU A 681 -8.90 4.99 13.31
N GLU A 682 -8.27 3.94 13.86
CA GLU A 682 -8.91 2.65 14.08
C GLU A 682 -10.09 2.75 15.03
N THR A 683 -9.99 3.56 16.08
CA THR A 683 -11.09 3.80 17.03
C THR A 683 -12.22 4.57 16.37
N LYS A 684 -11.92 5.56 15.55
CA LYS A 684 -12.91 6.29 14.75
C LYS A 684 -13.62 5.35 13.78
N ASP A 685 -12.89 4.54 13.07
CA ASP A 685 -13.43 3.54 12.13
C ASP A 685 -14.35 2.55 12.82
N ALA A 686 -13.96 2.06 14.02
CA ALA A 686 -14.77 1.17 14.82
C ALA A 686 -16.07 1.84 15.34
N ALA A 687 -15.99 3.10 15.76
CA ALA A 687 -17.11 3.82 16.34
C ALA A 687 -18.11 4.31 15.28
N THR A 688 -17.64 4.70 14.12
CA THR A 688 -18.47 5.31 13.07
C THR A 688 -18.96 4.31 12.04
N GLY A 689 -18.40 3.10 12.03
CA GLY A 689 -18.64 2.14 10.96
C GLY A 689 -18.27 2.78 9.62
N THR A 690 -17.09 3.40 9.52
CA THR A 690 -16.64 4.13 8.34
C THR A 690 -16.84 3.28 7.11
N ASN A 691 -17.80 3.59 6.29
CA ASN A 691 -18.32 2.82 5.16
C ASN A 691 -19.25 1.64 5.49
N GLY A 692 -19.78 1.49 6.71
CA GLY A 692 -20.81 0.49 7.04
C GLY A 692 -20.35 -0.99 7.05
N TRP A 693 -19.03 -1.25 7.00
CA TRP A 693 -18.49 -2.58 6.79
C TRP A 693 -17.60 -3.10 7.92
N ILE A 694 -17.17 -2.26 8.85
CA ILE A 694 -16.28 -2.70 9.93
C ILE A 694 -17.06 -2.81 11.24
N HIS A 695 -17.29 -4.01 11.69
CA HIS A 695 -17.89 -4.30 13.00
C HIS A 695 -16.88 -5.09 13.83
N TYR A 696 -16.23 -4.42 14.76
CA TYR A 696 -15.38 -5.13 15.70
C TYR A 696 -16.21 -5.82 16.77
N SER A 697 -15.92 -7.10 17.02
CA SER A 697 -16.42 -7.83 18.19
C SER A 697 -15.24 -8.29 19.04
N GLY A 698 -15.39 -8.29 20.35
CA GLY A 698 -14.36 -8.62 21.32
C GLY A 698 -13.64 -7.38 21.87
N ASN A 699 -12.47 -7.57 22.47
CA ASN A 699 -11.66 -6.49 23.04
C ASN A 699 -10.90 -5.76 21.96
N TYR A 700 -11.55 -4.80 21.35
CA TYR A 700 -10.94 -3.98 20.31
C TYR A 700 -9.70 -3.23 20.81
N GLY A 701 -8.62 -3.31 20.05
CA GLY A 701 -7.35 -2.65 20.37
C GLY A 701 -6.46 -3.37 21.39
N ASP A 702 -6.89 -4.49 21.93
CA ASP A 702 -6.07 -5.36 22.76
C ASP A 702 -5.43 -6.48 21.91
N VAL A 703 -4.20 -6.24 21.47
CA VAL A 703 -3.47 -7.18 20.62
C VAL A 703 -3.12 -8.46 21.36
N GLU A 704 -2.91 -8.41 22.69
CA GLU A 704 -2.65 -9.61 23.49
C GLU A 704 -3.90 -10.49 23.59
N TRP A 705 -5.06 -9.86 23.70
CA TRP A 705 -6.32 -10.56 23.62
C TRP A 705 -6.49 -11.24 22.26
N GLU A 706 -6.20 -10.54 21.16
CA GLU A 706 -6.28 -11.10 19.81
C GLU A 706 -5.36 -12.30 19.63
N VAL A 707 -4.13 -12.24 20.12
CA VAL A 707 -3.18 -13.35 20.09
C VAL A 707 -3.72 -14.55 20.86
N LYS A 708 -4.20 -14.35 22.10
CA LYS A 708 -4.80 -15.41 22.91
C LYS A 708 -6.05 -16.00 22.27
N TYR A 709 -6.90 -15.13 21.72
CA TYR A 709 -8.12 -15.52 21.01
C TYR A 709 -7.80 -16.41 19.79
N MET A 710 -6.89 -15.98 18.95
CA MET A 710 -6.47 -16.71 17.74
C MET A 710 -5.94 -18.10 18.08
N LYS A 711 -5.10 -18.24 19.11
CA LYS A 711 -4.57 -19.53 19.58
C LYS A 711 -5.68 -20.44 20.13
N SER A 712 -6.56 -19.91 20.98
CA SER A 712 -7.70 -20.66 21.52
C SER A 712 -8.63 -21.13 20.42
N TRP A 713 -8.94 -20.24 19.49
CA TRP A 713 -9.80 -20.53 18.36
C TRP A 713 -9.22 -21.64 17.47
N TYR A 714 -7.92 -21.58 17.17
CA TYR A 714 -7.23 -22.60 16.39
C TYR A 714 -7.33 -23.99 17.06
N ASN A 715 -7.05 -24.05 18.36
CA ASN A 715 -7.17 -25.28 19.13
C ASN A 715 -8.58 -25.90 19.07
N ASP A 716 -9.62 -25.09 19.18
CA ASP A 716 -11.00 -25.55 19.11
C ASP A 716 -11.40 -25.92 17.68
N ARG A 717 -10.88 -25.21 16.69
CA ARG A 717 -11.08 -25.56 15.28
C ARG A 717 -10.42 -26.88 14.91
N MET A 718 -9.22 -27.15 15.38
CA MET A 718 -8.54 -28.43 15.22
C MET A 718 -9.40 -29.61 15.72
N LYS A 719 -9.94 -29.51 16.93
CA LYS A 719 -10.84 -30.52 17.50
C LYS A 719 -12.10 -30.71 16.65
N LYS A 720 -12.67 -29.63 16.12
CA LYS A 720 -13.86 -29.71 15.27
C LYS A 720 -13.53 -30.32 13.92
N LEU A 721 -12.44 -29.89 13.31
CA LEU A 721 -12.02 -30.36 12.00
C LEU A 721 -11.65 -31.86 12.04
N ASP A 722 -10.99 -32.33 13.13
CA ASP A 722 -10.68 -33.73 13.31
C ASP A 722 -11.94 -34.61 13.26
N LYS A 723 -13.02 -34.17 13.91
CA LYS A 723 -14.33 -34.86 13.85
C LYS A 723 -14.95 -34.83 12.45
N LEU A 724 -14.78 -33.75 11.72
CA LEU A 724 -15.28 -33.64 10.33
C LEU A 724 -14.48 -34.56 9.40
N MET A 725 -13.17 -34.54 9.49
CA MET A 725 -12.27 -35.37 8.68
C MET A 725 -12.50 -36.84 8.93
N ALA A 726 -12.78 -37.24 10.18
CA ALA A 726 -13.12 -38.64 10.52
C ALA A 726 -14.33 -39.16 9.73
N THR A 727 -15.22 -38.31 9.24
CA THR A 727 -16.35 -38.75 8.37
C THR A 727 -15.91 -39.19 6.98
N PHE A 728 -14.66 -38.91 6.59
CA PHE A 728 -14.07 -39.31 5.33
C PHE A 728 -13.30 -40.63 5.39
N ASN A 729 -13.07 -41.14 6.62
CA ASN A 729 -12.37 -42.39 6.80
C ASN A 729 -13.18 -43.57 6.25
N GLY A 730 -12.58 -44.41 5.44
CA GLY A 730 -13.19 -45.54 4.78
C GLY A 730 -14.06 -45.21 3.55
N LYS A 731 -13.91 -44.03 2.98
CA LYS A 731 -14.67 -43.55 1.82
C LYS A 731 -13.82 -43.31 0.58
#